data_f759f953d29ff72cafc4da9fba6a08cd
#
_entry.id   f759f953d29ff72cafc4da9fba6a08cd
#
_cell.length_a   1.000
_cell.length_b   1.000
_cell.length_c   1.000
_cell.angle_alpha   90.00
_cell.angle_beta   90.00
_cell.angle_gamma   90.00
#
_symmetry.space_group_name_H-M   'P 1'
#
loop_
_entity.id
_entity.type
_entity.pdbx_description
1 polymer ?
#
loop_
_entity_poly.entity_id
_entity_poly.type
_entity_poly.pdbx_seq_one_letter_code
_entity_poly.pdbx_strand_id
1 'polypeptide(L)'
;MDRWENADIGISTRSKNGTDGRSSPSSCVQVIRFQEDGVASPITEAVYKGKLSRSTLVDSLTLCARFKIFFLHTRATLLFLADNVDSKIWMLRAEVWVDKVRVAISHTWNFQPLXQQLWAFRWYHLCFTYDHTKGRIQTFLNGYVVRQMFYNVGRPVKGDFAKLGNGKTKHESYSGDLSQVNVWDRVLSDNEILRIASCQADPQGNYIFWEAGWTLYNVTSYEMPLPKFCQEDTSKLHFWFPRVLETEALYICEALGTHLPTVTSLRESQHLYEILNERWPDSEKCPLFYWSDLNDKRTENVWIRGYDDKVDNESYWAPDEPNGYRYENCAAIQPDGVIDDDCAWIRCALCTFNEPQRFIIRGTCETELRNVYFVAYQEEFGGLVFKSYGSYHIRRDNGTWYYVDTVNGGTIASMEHFELDYPMGRRWWLLERDLCEDKRGQRKRLLLSPCNDDQFTCDDGTCVPLPFRCDLKYDCRDQSDELECELISFPKDYHAHLPPRVPRKANSNVPVVIRVVIKSVDIETVSMDMRLSYELEMSWFDNRLEYINLKANESLNAPRVETMAKLWSPIVKLLNTDTIDELLISTDAVASIKRLREPVRRDDSVAAEVDVFSGEENPITVSRKYSTTYTCQFDLTLFPFDDQHCDMHLQVVSGLVSFLEVHPNSSVTYLGSKTLNEYKIGQEMMLLDGTRIPSEVRVRIPLIRLYGHSILNIYIPSLILIIISYLTLFFRTHFFDLRIMAALTSLLVLATLFAQASDSLPQTSYFKMVDIWLLFCVMMTFLVIIFHILIDKRFSQETQVKNVSFSPDRKTMFNMYFEKAATMSLETLEFLAKAIVFALFVVFIITYVVIILV
;
A
#
# COMPACT_ATOMS: atom_id res chain seq x y z
N MET A 1 6.82 -53.23 -6.49
CA MET A 1 6.07 -52.42 -7.47
C MET A 1 4.59 -52.84 -7.57
N ASP A 2 4.23 -53.95 -7.00
CA ASP A 2 2.85 -54.46 -7.13
C ASP A 2 1.92 -54.13 -5.95
N ARG A 3 2.26 -53.13 -5.12
CA ARG A 3 1.47 -52.89 -3.87
C ARG A 3 0.69 -51.57 -3.84
N TRP A 4 0.66 -50.81 -4.91
CA TRP A 4 -0.06 -49.55 -4.93
C TRP A 4 -1.58 -49.70 -5.23
N GLU A 5 -2.00 -50.88 -5.66
CA GLU A 5 -3.41 -51.10 -6.02
C GLU A 5 -4.33 -51.37 -4.82
N ASN A 6 -3.75 -51.65 -3.63
CA ASN A 6 -4.56 -52.10 -2.48
C ASN A 6 -4.83 -51.03 -1.43
N ALA A 7 -4.62 -49.77 -1.72
CA ALA A 7 -5.05 -48.69 -0.84
C ALA A 7 -6.53 -48.32 -0.99
N ASP A 8 -7.26 -49.09 -1.78
CA ASP A 8 -8.73 -49.03 -1.77
C ASP A 8 -9.28 -49.88 -0.62
N ILE A 9 -9.62 -49.22 0.45
CA ILE A 9 -10.21 -49.83 1.66
C ILE A 9 -11.54 -50.50 1.28
N GLY A 10 -11.49 -51.77 1.06
CA GLY A 10 -12.70 -52.56 0.98
C GLY A 10 -13.21 -52.88 2.39
N ILE A 11 -14.12 -52.07 2.90
CA ILE A 11 -14.84 -52.41 4.11
C ILE A 11 -15.84 -53.49 3.73
N SER A 12 -15.46 -54.72 3.90
CA SER A 12 -16.38 -55.84 3.84
C SER A 12 -17.09 -55.99 5.21
N THR A 13 -18.19 -55.29 5.37
CA THR A 13 -19.09 -55.63 6.49
C THR A 13 -19.86 -56.88 6.12
N ARG A 14 -19.50 -57.98 6.72
CA ARG A 14 -20.24 -59.23 6.68
C ARG A 14 -21.52 -59.11 7.51
N SER A 15 -22.60 -58.59 6.92
CA SER A 15 -23.93 -58.72 7.51
C SER A 15 -24.61 -59.95 6.92
N LYS A 16 -24.85 -60.91 7.77
CA LYS A 16 -25.74 -62.01 7.44
C LYS A 16 -27.19 -61.60 7.66
N ASN A 17 -27.94 -61.77 6.64
CA ASN A 17 -29.39 -62.11 6.56
C ASN A 17 -30.27 -61.20 5.74
N GLY A 18 -30.69 -61.74 4.62
CA GLY A 18 -32.10 -61.77 4.29
C GLY A 18 -32.60 -60.80 3.18
N THR A 19 -32.89 -61.41 2.08
CA THR A 19 -33.94 -61.19 1.07
C THR A 19 -33.57 -60.32 -0.15
N ASP A 20 -33.64 -61.02 -1.26
CA ASP A 20 -33.74 -60.64 -2.67
C ASP A 20 -33.93 -59.17 -3.01
N GLY A 21 -32.90 -58.60 -3.59
CA GLY A 21 -32.95 -57.47 -4.50
C GLY A 21 -31.87 -57.68 -5.56
N ARG A 22 -32.24 -58.03 -6.77
CA ARG A 22 -31.31 -58.15 -7.91
C ARG A 22 -30.60 -56.82 -8.13
N SER A 23 -29.38 -56.69 -7.62
CA SER A 23 -28.44 -55.64 -8.07
C SER A 23 -27.95 -56.04 -9.48
N SER A 24 -28.17 -55.21 -10.49
CA SER A 24 -27.54 -55.30 -11.81
C SER A 24 -26.02 -55.40 -11.62
N PRO A 25 -25.32 -56.26 -12.38
CA PRO A 25 -23.85 -56.29 -12.27
C PRO A 25 -23.27 -54.91 -12.49
N SER A 26 -22.47 -54.39 -11.60
CA SER A 26 -21.79 -53.13 -11.73
C SER A 26 -20.89 -53.20 -12.97
N SER A 27 -21.20 -52.39 -14.03
CA SER A 27 -20.40 -52.33 -15.24
C SER A 27 -18.99 -51.84 -14.89
N CYS A 28 -17.99 -52.66 -15.19
CA CYS A 28 -16.59 -52.27 -15.08
C CYS A 28 -16.21 -51.52 -16.37
N VAL A 29 -15.44 -50.48 -16.23
CA VAL A 29 -14.96 -49.60 -17.29
C VAL A 29 -13.45 -49.70 -17.37
N GLN A 30 -12.90 -49.76 -18.58
CA GLN A 30 -11.47 -49.77 -18.84
C GLN A 30 -10.87 -48.44 -18.44
N VAL A 31 -9.72 -48.48 -17.74
CA VAL A 31 -8.89 -47.35 -17.41
C VAL A 31 -7.50 -47.55 -18.07
N ILE A 32 -6.99 -46.54 -18.74
CA ILE A 32 -5.64 -46.56 -19.33
C ILE A 32 -4.72 -45.71 -18.47
N ARG A 33 -3.61 -46.29 -18.04
CA ARG A 33 -2.62 -45.67 -17.15
C ARG A 33 -1.37 -45.28 -17.93
N PHE A 34 -1.03 -43.98 -17.86
CA PHE A 34 0.10 -43.36 -18.57
C PHE A 34 1.18 -42.99 -17.56
N GLN A 35 2.43 -43.37 -17.85
CA GLN A 35 3.65 -42.89 -17.18
C GLN A 35 3.54 -42.96 -15.65
N GLU A 36 3.31 -44.16 -15.12
CA GLU A 36 3.15 -44.42 -13.68
C GLU A 36 4.38 -43.98 -12.86
N ASP A 37 5.57 -44.10 -13.43
CA ASP A 37 6.84 -43.69 -12.82
C ASP A 37 7.10 -42.18 -12.89
N GLY A 38 6.21 -41.41 -13.53
CA GLY A 38 6.34 -39.95 -13.63
C GLY A 38 7.35 -39.46 -14.68
N VAL A 39 8.01 -40.35 -15.38
CA VAL A 39 9.00 -39.97 -16.40
C VAL A 39 8.32 -39.57 -17.70
N ALA A 40 8.48 -38.32 -18.09
CA ALA A 40 7.92 -37.79 -19.32
C ALA A 40 8.50 -38.51 -20.53
N SER A 41 7.64 -39.18 -21.30
CA SER A 41 8.02 -39.99 -22.47
C SER A 41 7.22 -39.59 -23.70
N PRO A 42 7.88 -39.33 -24.83
CA PRO A 42 7.19 -39.00 -26.06
C PRO A 42 6.61 -40.22 -26.78
N ILE A 43 6.92 -41.42 -26.33
CA ILE A 43 6.46 -42.67 -26.95
C ILE A 43 5.32 -43.34 -26.16
N THR A 44 4.84 -42.74 -25.10
CA THR A 44 3.74 -43.26 -24.27
C THR A 44 2.43 -42.68 -24.80
N GLU A 45 1.64 -43.52 -25.49
CA GLU A 45 0.38 -43.09 -26.09
C GLU A 45 -0.62 -44.22 -26.28
N ALA A 46 -1.88 -43.87 -26.43
CA ALA A 46 -2.94 -44.84 -26.84
C ALA A 46 -3.60 -44.35 -28.10
N VAL A 47 -3.60 -45.16 -29.13
CA VAL A 47 -4.11 -44.81 -30.48
C VAL A 47 -5.48 -45.47 -30.67
N TYR A 48 -6.44 -44.68 -31.14
CA TYR A 48 -7.83 -45.11 -31.37
C TYR A 48 -7.94 -46.20 -32.47
N LYS A 49 -8.67 -47.26 -32.13
CA LYS A 49 -8.89 -48.41 -33.08
C LYS A 49 -10.11 -48.22 -33.95
N GLY A 50 -11.05 -47.39 -33.56
CA GLY A 50 -12.29 -47.18 -34.31
C GLY A 50 -12.05 -46.48 -35.66
N LYS A 51 -12.96 -46.69 -36.59
CA LYS A 51 -12.93 -45.99 -37.89
C LYS A 51 -13.52 -44.60 -37.74
N LEU A 52 -12.73 -43.58 -37.93
CA LEU A 52 -13.20 -42.20 -37.98
C LEU A 52 -13.81 -41.92 -39.36
N SER A 53 -15.04 -41.44 -39.39
CA SER A 53 -15.76 -41.21 -40.68
C SER A 53 -15.32 -39.93 -41.36
N ARG A 54 -14.85 -40.04 -42.56
CA ARG A 54 -14.36 -38.89 -43.37
C ARG A 54 -15.45 -37.95 -43.90
N SER A 55 -16.75 -38.27 -43.72
CA SER A 55 -17.77 -37.74 -44.63
C SER A 55 -18.61 -36.57 -44.11
N THR A 56 -18.53 -36.20 -42.84
CA THR A 56 -19.40 -35.15 -42.27
C THR A 56 -18.64 -34.04 -41.58
N LEU A 57 -18.85 -32.80 -42.00
CA LEU A 57 -18.51 -31.62 -41.26
C LEU A 57 -19.41 -31.53 -40.06
N VAL A 58 -18.80 -31.45 -38.89
CA VAL A 58 -19.51 -31.38 -37.61
C VAL A 58 -19.76 -29.92 -37.30
N ASP A 59 -21.02 -29.50 -37.26
CA ASP A 59 -21.39 -28.12 -36.88
C ASP A 59 -21.40 -27.90 -35.37
N SER A 60 -21.32 -28.98 -34.61
CA SER A 60 -21.25 -28.93 -33.14
C SER A 60 -20.54 -30.17 -32.62
N LEU A 61 -19.95 -30.06 -31.45
CA LEU A 61 -19.30 -31.22 -30.82
C LEU A 61 -19.38 -31.15 -29.31
N THR A 62 -19.33 -32.32 -28.67
CA THR A 62 -19.06 -32.47 -27.25
C THR A 62 -17.90 -33.44 -27.08
N LEU A 63 -16.91 -33.08 -26.30
CA LEU A 63 -15.85 -33.96 -25.81
C LEU A 63 -16.01 -34.13 -24.30
N CYS A 64 -16.09 -35.37 -23.82
CA CYS A 64 -16.02 -35.67 -22.39
C CYS A 64 -14.90 -36.67 -22.14
N ALA A 65 -14.25 -36.53 -20.96
CA ALA A 65 -13.18 -37.43 -20.54
C ALA A 65 -13.11 -37.48 -19.02
N ARG A 66 -12.88 -38.67 -18.48
CA ARG A 66 -12.49 -38.84 -17.07
C ARG A 66 -10.97 -38.92 -16.97
N PHE A 67 -10.39 -38.18 -16.03
CA PHE A 67 -8.94 -38.15 -15.89
C PHE A 67 -8.54 -38.04 -14.43
N LYS A 68 -7.38 -38.62 -14.10
CA LYS A 68 -6.76 -38.58 -12.76
C LYS A 68 -5.28 -38.32 -13.00
N ILE A 69 -4.79 -37.15 -12.55
CA ILE A 69 -3.42 -36.70 -12.76
C ILE A 69 -2.51 -37.29 -11.69
N PHE A 70 -1.38 -37.87 -12.08
CA PHE A 70 -0.31 -38.24 -11.16
C PHE A 70 0.77 -37.16 -11.11
N PHE A 71 1.23 -36.74 -12.27
CA PHE A 71 2.26 -35.69 -12.42
C PHE A 71 1.85 -34.74 -13.51
N LEU A 72 2.25 -33.52 -13.41
CA LEU A 72 1.94 -32.50 -14.39
C LEU A 72 3.12 -31.54 -14.54
N HIS A 73 3.84 -31.63 -15.65
CA HIS A 73 4.95 -30.71 -15.91
C HIS A 73 4.43 -29.29 -16.07
N THR A 74 4.11 -28.88 -17.28
CA THR A 74 3.48 -27.58 -17.53
C THR A 74 2.08 -27.77 -18.11
N ARG A 75 1.94 -28.74 -18.97
CA ARG A 75 0.70 -29.10 -19.63
C ARG A 75 0.70 -30.59 -19.98
N ALA A 76 -0.47 -31.17 -20.04
CA ALA A 76 -0.65 -32.58 -20.36
C ALA A 76 -1.75 -32.73 -21.41
N THR A 77 -1.51 -33.47 -22.47
CA THR A 77 -2.46 -33.70 -23.55
C THR A 77 -3.36 -34.89 -23.20
N LEU A 78 -4.67 -34.66 -23.08
CA LEU A 78 -5.67 -35.71 -22.90
C LEU A 78 -6.02 -36.36 -24.21
N LEU A 79 -6.41 -35.55 -25.22
CA LEU A 79 -6.83 -36.02 -26.51
C LEU A 79 -6.17 -35.16 -27.62
N PHE A 80 -5.70 -35.84 -28.65
CA PHE A 80 -5.15 -35.25 -29.86
C PHE A 80 -5.86 -35.89 -31.07
N LEU A 81 -6.54 -35.08 -31.89
CA LEU A 81 -7.21 -35.50 -33.12
C LEU A 81 -6.57 -34.74 -34.28
N ALA A 82 -6.15 -35.45 -35.30
CA ALA A 82 -5.47 -34.92 -36.48
C ALA A 82 -5.93 -35.60 -37.77
N ASP A 83 -5.55 -34.99 -38.92
CA ASP A 83 -5.88 -35.49 -40.26
C ASP A 83 -5.20 -36.83 -40.57
N ASN A 84 -3.97 -37.00 -40.09
CA ASN A 84 -3.20 -38.24 -40.25
C ASN A 84 -2.09 -38.30 -39.20
N VAL A 85 -1.40 -39.41 -39.14
CA VAL A 85 -0.34 -39.67 -38.13
C VAL A 85 0.80 -38.65 -38.17
N ASP A 86 1.17 -38.20 -39.33
CA ASP A 86 2.28 -37.30 -39.59
C ASP A 86 1.86 -35.81 -39.62
N SER A 87 0.56 -35.55 -39.48
CA SER A 87 0.03 -34.19 -39.61
C SER A 87 0.57 -33.26 -38.50
N LYS A 88 1.09 -32.14 -38.93
CA LYS A 88 1.41 -31.03 -38.05
C LYS A 88 0.16 -30.21 -37.69
N ILE A 89 -0.94 -30.53 -38.33
CA ILE A 89 -2.23 -29.87 -38.25
C ILE A 89 -3.13 -30.68 -37.31
N TRP A 90 -3.50 -30.09 -36.17
CA TRP A 90 -4.43 -30.72 -35.24
C TRP A 90 -5.83 -30.09 -35.39
N MET A 91 -6.83 -30.91 -35.32
CA MET A 91 -8.24 -30.57 -35.53
C MET A 91 -8.95 -30.32 -34.19
N LEU A 92 -8.69 -31.18 -33.21
CA LEU A 92 -9.17 -31.03 -31.84
C LEU A 92 -8.05 -31.46 -30.89
N ARG A 93 -7.77 -30.64 -29.93
CA ARG A 93 -6.76 -30.95 -28.90
C ARG A 93 -7.24 -30.47 -27.56
N ALA A 94 -7.28 -31.36 -26.57
CA ALA A 94 -7.60 -31.04 -25.19
C ALA A 94 -6.38 -31.22 -24.33
N GLU A 95 -6.05 -30.19 -23.55
CA GLU A 95 -4.92 -30.18 -22.64
C GLU A 95 -5.37 -29.73 -21.25
N VAL A 96 -4.70 -30.24 -20.25
CA VAL A 96 -4.91 -29.91 -18.83
C VAL A 96 -3.65 -29.25 -18.27
N TRP A 97 -3.84 -28.20 -17.48
CA TRP A 97 -2.85 -27.50 -16.67
C TRP A 97 -3.27 -27.59 -15.21
N VAL A 98 -2.44 -27.15 -14.29
CA VAL A 98 -2.78 -27.15 -12.86
C VAL A 98 -4.02 -26.30 -12.56
N ASP A 99 -4.10 -25.13 -13.20
CA ASP A 99 -5.09 -24.10 -12.93
C ASP A 99 -6.05 -23.81 -14.08
N LYS A 100 -5.90 -24.51 -15.20
CA LYS A 100 -6.70 -24.24 -16.41
C LYS A 100 -6.79 -25.45 -17.32
N VAL A 101 -7.77 -25.40 -18.17
CA VAL A 101 -7.92 -26.34 -19.27
C VAL A 101 -7.80 -25.55 -20.56
N ARG A 102 -7.15 -26.14 -21.55
CA ARG A 102 -7.04 -25.55 -22.88
C ARG A 102 -7.59 -26.49 -23.91
N VAL A 103 -8.55 -26.00 -24.67
CA VAL A 103 -9.09 -26.77 -25.81
C VAL A 103 -8.86 -25.97 -27.07
N ALA A 104 -8.35 -26.62 -28.08
CA ALA A 104 -8.13 -26.03 -29.40
C ALA A 104 -8.99 -26.74 -30.43
N ILE A 105 -9.67 -25.95 -31.26
CA ILE A 105 -10.47 -26.42 -32.42
C ILE A 105 -9.92 -25.72 -33.64
N SER A 106 -9.62 -26.49 -34.70
CA SER A 106 -9.16 -25.98 -36.00
C SER A 106 -8.08 -24.89 -35.85
N HIS A 107 -7.04 -25.17 -35.04
CA HIS A 107 -5.88 -24.30 -34.79
C HIS A 107 -6.14 -23.09 -33.89
N THR A 108 -7.37 -22.86 -33.43
CA THR A 108 -7.69 -21.75 -32.56
C THR A 108 -7.67 -22.24 -31.12
N TRP A 109 -6.84 -21.65 -30.29
CA TRP A 109 -6.70 -21.99 -28.86
C TRP A 109 -7.69 -21.22 -27.99
N ASN A 110 -8.39 -21.94 -27.15
CA ASN A 110 -9.26 -21.37 -26.13
C ASN A 110 -8.75 -21.76 -24.73
N PHE A 111 -8.27 -20.80 -23.96
CA PHE A 111 -7.84 -21.00 -22.58
C PHE A 111 -9.04 -20.83 -21.64
N GLN A 112 -9.22 -21.82 -20.78
CA GLN A 112 -10.31 -21.85 -19.82
C GLN A 112 -9.72 -21.97 -18.41
N PRO A 113 -9.52 -20.84 -17.70
CA PRO A 113 -9.09 -20.92 -16.29
C PRO A 113 -10.16 -21.60 -15.45
N LEU A 114 -9.73 -22.38 -14.45
CA LEU A 114 -10.62 -23.10 -13.53
C LEU A 114 -10.69 -22.34 -12.20
N UNK A 115 -11.65 -22.55 -11.83
CA UNK A 115 -11.86 -21.97 -10.74
C UNK A 115 -11.27 -22.53 -9.67
N GLN A 116 -11.36 -23.63 -9.52
CA GLN A 116 -10.66 -24.50 -8.57
C GLN A 116 -9.42 -25.13 -9.21
N GLN A 117 -8.42 -25.33 -8.44
CA GLN A 117 -7.20 -26.02 -8.88
C GLN A 117 -7.47 -27.53 -8.99
N LEU A 118 -6.76 -28.19 -9.93
CA LEU A 118 -6.84 -29.63 -10.08
C LEU A 118 -5.83 -30.29 -9.13
N TRP A 119 -6.32 -31.18 -8.28
CA TRP A 119 -5.49 -31.96 -7.34
C TRP A 119 -4.98 -33.23 -7.99
N ALA A 120 -3.77 -33.63 -7.67
CA ALA A 120 -3.22 -34.91 -8.09
C ALA A 120 -3.98 -36.07 -7.40
N PHE A 121 -4.05 -37.21 -8.06
CA PHE A 121 -4.62 -38.48 -7.57
C PHE A 121 -6.15 -38.44 -7.34
N ARG A 122 -6.84 -37.40 -7.83
CA ARG A 122 -8.30 -37.31 -7.82
C ARG A 122 -8.87 -37.47 -9.22
N TRP A 123 -10.02 -38.17 -9.31
CA TRP A 123 -10.77 -38.29 -10.54
C TRP A 123 -11.56 -37.01 -10.82
N TYR A 124 -11.49 -36.58 -12.09
CA TYR A 124 -12.25 -35.45 -12.60
C TYR A 124 -12.99 -35.87 -13.86
N HIS A 125 -14.19 -35.33 -14.06
CA HIS A 125 -14.95 -35.42 -15.29
C HIS A 125 -14.93 -34.07 -15.97
N LEU A 126 -14.26 -34.00 -17.13
CA LEU A 126 -14.16 -32.78 -17.97
C LEU A 126 -15.04 -32.97 -19.19
N CYS A 127 -15.95 -32.00 -19.43
CA CYS A 127 -16.64 -31.93 -20.71
C CYS A 127 -16.44 -30.55 -21.36
N PHE A 128 -16.39 -30.54 -22.63
CA PHE A 128 -16.27 -29.36 -23.47
C PHE A 128 -17.31 -29.44 -24.58
N THR A 129 -18.14 -28.40 -24.74
CA THR A 129 -19.13 -28.32 -25.79
C THR A 129 -18.86 -27.14 -26.73
N TYR A 130 -19.07 -27.32 -28.00
CA TYR A 130 -18.99 -26.27 -28.99
C TYR A 130 -20.21 -26.35 -29.94
N ASP A 131 -20.91 -25.22 -30.01
CA ASP A 131 -22.05 -25.02 -30.94
C ASP A 131 -21.64 -23.93 -31.94
N HIS A 132 -21.34 -24.36 -33.17
CA HIS A 132 -20.91 -23.44 -34.24
C HIS A 132 -22.02 -22.46 -34.62
N THR A 133 -23.28 -22.92 -34.61
CA THR A 133 -24.42 -22.08 -35.02
C THR A 133 -24.65 -20.91 -34.08
N LYS A 134 -24.35 -21.10 -32.81
CA LYS A 134 -24.48 -20.07 -31.78
C LYS A 134 -23.15 -19.42 -31.42
N GLY A 135 -22.02 -19.93 -31.93
CA GLY A 135 -20.69 -19.51 -31.52
C GLY A 135 -20.42 -19.69 -30.00
N ARG A 136 -21.09 -20.70 -29.39
CA ARG A 136 -21.05 -20.90 -27.94
C ARG A 136 -20.11 -22.04 -27.56
N ILE A 137 -19.21 -21.73 -26.64
CA ILE A 137 -18.27 -22.69 -26.03
C ILE A 137 -18.59 -22.79 -24.57
N GLN A 138 -18.76 -24.01 -24.04
CA GLN A 138 -18.92 -24.24 -22.60
C GLN A 138 -17.92 -25.30 -22.14
N THR A 139 -17.38 -25.10 -20.96
CA THR A 139 -16.51 -26.07 -20.27
C THR A 139 -17.18 -26.45 -18.96
N PHE A 140 -17.26 -27.75 -18.74
CA PHE A 140 -17.86 -28.35 -17.54
C PHE A 140 -16.78 -29.13 -16.80
N LEU A 141 -16.76 -28.99 -15.48
CA LEU A 141 -15.95 -29.82 -14.57
C LEU A 141 -16.88 -30.48 -13.56
N ASN A 142 -16.80 -31.81 -13.47
CA ASN A 142 -17.64 -32.62 -12.58
C ASN A 142 -19.15 -32.35 -12.76
N GLY A 143 -19.56 -32.07 -14.01
CA GLY A 143 -20.96 -31.84 -14.37
C GLY A 143 -21.43 -30.38 -14.30
N TYR A 144 -20.65 -29.48 -13.73
CA TYR A 144 -21.03 -28.08 -13.55
C TYR A 144 -20.29 -27.18 -14.53
N VAL A 145 -20.99 -26.15 -15.04
CA VAL A 145 -20.39 -25.17 -15.99
C VAL A 145 -19.35 -24.34 -15.24
N VAL A 146 -18.10 -24.48 -15.65
CA VAL A 146 -16.99 -23.65 -15.12
C VAL A 146 -16.85 -22.36 -15.91
N ARG A 147 -17.08 -22.46 -17.24
CA ARG A 147 -16.92 -21.32 -18.13
C ARG A 147 -17.81 -21.39 -19.34
N GLN A 148 -18.35 -20.25 -19.76
CA GLN A 148 -19.08 -20.09 -21.01
C GLN A 148 -18.52 -18.89 -21.76
N MET A 149 -18.32 -19.07 -23.06
CA MET A 149 -17.79 -18.01 -23.93
C MET A 149 -18.57 -18.02 -25.27
N PHE A 150 -18.65 -16.87 -25.89
CA PHE A 150 -19.20 -16.71 -27.23
C PHE A 150 -18.07 -16.30 -28.16
N TYR A 151 -17.68 -17.22 -29.01
CA TYR A 151 -16.58 -17.03 -29.95
C TYR A 151 -16.70 -17.99 -31.13
N ASN A 152 -16.66 -17.49 -32.31
CA ASN A 152 -16.79 -18.34 -33.53
C ASN A 152 -15.40 -18.82 -34.01
N VAL A 153 -15.12 -20.06 -33.73
CA VAL A 153 -13.82 -20.71 -34.06
C VAL A 153 -13.78 -21.33 -35.47
N GLY A 154 -14.80 -21.11 -36.27
CA GLY A 154 -14.95 -21.82 -37.53
C GLY A 154 -15.59 -23.21 -37.32
N ARG A 155 -15.83 -23.93 -38.39
CA ARG A 155 -16.42 -25.27 -38.28
C ARG A 155 -15.43 -26.26 -37.71
N PRO A 156 -15.83 -27.07 -36.71
CA PRO A 156 -15.02 -28.19 -36.26
C PRO A 156 -14.72 -29.14 -37.39
N VAL A 157 -13.56 -29.72 -37.38
CA VAL A 157 -13.02 -30.38 -38.54
C VAL A 157 -12.85 -31.87 -38.28
N LYS A 158 -12.88 -32.63 -39.32
CA LYS A 158 -12.61 -34.04 -39.35
C LYS A 158 -11.17 -34.38 -39.02
N GLY A 159 -10.98 -35.52 -38.39
CA GLY A 159 -9.65 -36.10 -38.24
C GLY A 159 -9.73 -37.58 -38.49
N ASP A 160 -8.71 -38.12 -39.10
CA ASP A 160 -8.59 -39.56 -39.40
C ASP A 160 -7.74 -40.30 -38.39
N PHE A 161 -7.10 -39.54 -37.47
CA PHE A 161 -6.21 -40.10 -36.49
C PHE A 161 -6.46 -39.50 -35.11
N ALA A 162 -6.67 -40.32 -34.11
CA ALA A 162 -6.86 -39.88 -32.72
C ALA A 162 -5.94 -40.63 -31.77
N LYS A 163 -5.38 -39.93 -30.83
CA LYS A 163 -4.55 -40.50 -29.76
C LYS A 163 -4.73 -39.80 -28.42
N LEU A 164 -4.39 -40.51 -27.34
CA LEU A 164 -4.45 -40.02 -25.95
C LEU A 164 -3.05 -39.96 -25.34
N GLY A 165 -2.88 -39.08 -24.38
CA GLY A 165 -1.75 -39.10 -23.45
C GLY A 165 -0.51 -38.41 -23.96
N ASN A 166 -0.45 -38.01 -25.25
CA ASN A 166 0.77 -37.41 -25.78
C ASN A 166 0.46 -36.35 -26.87
N GLY A 167 1.14 -35.22 -26.78
CA GLY A 167 1.21 -34.22 -27.82
C GLY A 167 2.32 -34.54 -28.81
N LYS A 168 3.18 -33.58 -29.07
CA LYS A 168 4.35 -33.78 -29.98
C LYS A 168 5.70 -33.76 -29.28
N THR A 169 5.73 -33.29 -28.07
CA THR A 169 6.95 -33.13 -27.26
C THR A 169 6.79 -33.82 -25.91
N LYS A 170 7.92 -34.22 -25.31
CA LYS A 170 7.92 -34.82 -23.97
C LYS A 170 7.23 -33.95 -22.90
N HIS A 171 7.26 -32.62 -23.06
CA HIS A 171 6.63 -31.68 -22.12
C HIS A 171 5.09 -31.65 -22.27
N GLU A 172 4.53 -32.33 -23.26
CA GLU A 172 3.07 -32.42 -23.47
C GLU A 172 2.53 -33.79 -23.08
N SER A 173 3.36 -34.65 -22.52
CA SER A 173 2.99 -36.00 -22.11
C SER A 173 2.09 -35.98 -20.88
N TYR A 174 1.11 -36.86 -20.87
CA TYR A 174 0.18 -37.03 -19.76
C TYR A 174 0.70 -38.11 -18.81
N SER A 175 0.71 -37.86 -17.54
CA SER A 175 0.98 -38.87 -16.50
C SER A 175 -0.27 -38.99 -15.59
N GLY A 176 -0.89 -40.16 -15.60
CA GLY A 176 -2.14 -40.35 -14.87
C GLY A 176 -3.04 -41.41 -15.53
N ASP A 177 -4.25 -41.50 -15.04
CA ASP A 177 -5.27 -42.42 -15.55
C ASP A 177 -6.27 -41.67 -16.41
N LEU A 178 -6.63 -42.25 -17.57
CA LEU A 178 -7.69 -41.76 -18.45
C LEU A 178 -8.76 -42.85 -18.64
N SER A 179 -10.02 -42.43 -18.68
CA SER A 179 -11.14 -43.29 -18.91
C SER A 179 -12.29 -42.53 -19.57
N GLN A 180 -13.19 -43.26 -20.23
CA GLN A 180 -14.44 -42.73 -20.82
C GLN A 180 -14.20 -41.48 -21.68
N VAL A 181 -13.15 -41.48 -22.53
CA VAL A 181 -12.91 -40.40 -23.50
C VAL A 181 -13.87 -40.62 -24.68
N ASN A 182 -14.87 -39.76 -24.76
CA ASN A 182 -15.95 -39.83 -25.74
C ASN A 182 -16.11 -38.49 -26.48
N VAL A 183 -16.39 -38.54 -27.76
CA VAL A 183 -16.70 -37.37 -28.58
C VAL A 183 -18.02 -37.60 -29.35
N TRP A 184 -18.91 -36.64 -29.21
CA TRP A 184 -20.20 -36.61 -29.91
C TRP A 184 -20.18 -35.49 -30.98
N ASP A 185 -20.88 -35.72 -32.10
CA ASP A 185 -21.10 -34.72 -33.15
C ASP A 185 -22.32 -33.82 -32.86
N ARG A 186 -22.70 -33.70 -31.61
CA ARG A 186 -23.77 -32.81 -31.15
C ARG A 186 -23.40 -32.19 -29.79
N VAL A 187 -24.10 -31.15 -29.43
CA VAL A 187 -24.01 -30.56 -28.10
C VAL A 187 -24.88 -31.38 -27.14
N LEU A 188 -24.27 -31.93 -26.10
CA LEU A 188 -24.99 -32.56 -25.01
C LEU A 188 -25.59 -31.45 -24.12
N SER A 189 -26.77 -31.67 -23.59
CA SER A 189 -27.42 -30.78 -22.62
C SER A 189 -26.71 -30.82 -21.27
N ASP A 190 -26.86 -29.75 -20.48
CA ASP A 190 -26.27 -29.66 -19.14
C ASP A 190 -26.72 -30.85 -18.26
N ASN A 191 -27.99 -31.26 -18.40
CA ASN A 191 -28.54 -32.45 -17.66
C ASN A 191 -27.88 -33.73 -18.10
N GLU A 192 -27.63 -33.95 -19.40
CA GLU A 192 -26.94 -35.14 -19.91
C GLU A 192 -25.52 -35.20 -19.33
N ILE A 193 -24.79 -34.06 -19.36
CA ILE A 193 -23.43 -33.95 -18.83
C ILE A 193 -23.41 -34.23 -17.31
N LEU A 194 -24.36 -33.67 -16.57
CA LEU A 194 -24.45 -33.88 -15.12
C LEU A 194 -24.72 -35.39 -14.80
N ARG A 195 -25.60 -36.06 -15.55
CA ARG A 195 -25.88 -37.47 -15.35
C ARG A 195 -24.69 -38.38 -15.69
N ILE A 196 -23.88 -37.98 -16.69
CA ILE A 196 -22.62 -38.69 -16.99
C ILE A 196 -21.63 -38.47 -15.85
N ALA A 197 -21.46 -37.24 -15.42
CA ALA A 197 -20.52 -36.87 -14.36
C ALA A 197 -20.82 -37.57 -13.03
N SER A 198 -22.10 -37.70 -12.71
CA SER A 198 -22.57 -38.39 -11.47
C SER A 198 -22.73 -39.91 -11.62
N CYS A 199 -22.25 -40.51 -12.70
CA CYS A 199 -22.34 -41.97 -12.96
C CYS A 199 -23.78 -42.51 -13.05
N GLN A 200 -24.76 -41.66 -13.30
CA GLN A 200 -26.15 -42.05 -13.52
C GLN A 200 -26.41 -42.53 -14.95
N ALA A 201 -25.48 -42.24 -15.86
CA ALA A 201 -25.55 -42.64 -17.26
C ALA A 201 -24.12 -42.82 -17.82
N ASP A 202 -23.99 -43.77 -18.76
CA ASP A 202 -22.73 -44.05 -19.45
C ASP A 202 -22.96 -44.12 -20.97
N PRO A 203 -23.38 -43.01 -21.60
CA PRO A 203 -23.58 -43.03 -23.08
C PRO A 203 -22.24 -42.99 -23.82
N GLN A 204 -22.09 -43.81 -24.79
CA GLN A 204 -20.91 -43.81 -25.65
C GLN A 204 -20.99 -42.71 -26.72
N GLY A 205 -19.84 -42.14 -27.07
CA GLY A 205 -19.73 -41.16 -28.14
C GLY A 205 -20.13 -41.75 -29.50
N ASN A 206 -20.57 -40.93 -30.43
CA ASN A 206 -20.86 -41.38 -31.80
C ASN A 206 -19.76 -41.03 -32.80
N TYR A 207 -18.79 -40.19 -32.40
CA TYR A 207 -17.63 -39.85 -33.24
C TYR A 207 -16.34 -40.54 -32.74
N ILE A 208 -16.03 -40.42 -31.45
CA ILE A 208 -15.05 -41.25 -30.76
C ILE A 208 -15.81 -41.89 -29.59
N PHE A 209 -15.76 -43.20 -29.48
CA PHE A 209 -16.40 -43.90 -28.37
C PHE A 209 -15.40 -44.81 -27.66
N TRP A 210 -15.44 -44.76 -26.31
CA TRP A 210 -14.45 -45.41 -25.45
C TRP A 210 -14.32 -46.91 -25.70
N GLU A 211 -15.42 -47.58 -25.91
CA GLU A 211 -15.50 -49.04 -26.06
C GLU A 211 -14.97 -49.58 -27.39
N ALA A 212 -14.76 -48.68 -28.42
CA ALA A 212 -14.09 -49.10 -29.66
C ALA A 212 -12.68 -49.62 -29.41
N GLY A 213 -12.10 -49.22 -28.28
CA GLY A 213 -10.79 -49.65 -27.81
C GLY A 213 -9.62 -48.84 -28.36
N TRP A 214 -8.48 -49.06 -27.79
CA TRP A 214 -7.26 -48.30 -28.02
C TRP A 214 -6.08 -49.27 -28.20
N THR A 215 -5.16 -48.97 -29.12
CA THR A 215 -3.88 -49.63 -29.24
C THR A 215 -2.91 -48.96 -28.26
N LEU A 216 -2.39 -49.71 -27.30
CA LEU A 216 -1.58 -49.21 -26.23
C LEU A 216 -0.08 -49.27 -26.55
N TYR A 217 0.63 -48.16 -26.39
CA TYR A 217 2.07 -48.07 -26.59
C TYR A 217 2.71 -47.58 -25.31
N ASN A 218 3.44 -48.45 -24.59
CA ASN A 218 4.08 -48.18 -23.32
C ASN A 218 3.12 -47.63 -22.24
N VAL A 219 1.90 -48.14 -22.25
CA VAL A 219 0.87 -47.82 -21.24
C VAL A 219 0.26 -49.10 -20.71
N THR A 220 -0.24 -49.10 -19.51
CA THR A 220 -0.98 -50.21 -18.88
C THR A 220 -2.47 -49.92 -18.88
N SER A 221 -3.27 -50.94 -18.68
CA SER A 221 -4.72 -50.77 -18.49
C SER A 221 -5.28 -51.74 -17.43
N TYR A 222 -6.32 -51.32 -16.79
CA TYR A 222 -7.04 -52.07 -15.79
C TYR A 222 -8.54 -51.77 -15.83
N GLU A 223 -9.36 -52.55 -15.17
CA GLU A 223 -10.80 -52.33 -15.09
C GLU A 223 -11.19 -51.76 -13.72
N MET A 224 -12.14 -50.82 -13.69
CA MET A 224 -12.66 -50.22 -12.48
C MET A 224 -14.18 -50.10 -12.55
N PRO A 225 -14.91 -50.42 -11.47
CA PRO A 225 -16.35 -50.24 -11.41
C PRO A 225 -16.76 -48.78 -11.60
N LEU A 226 -17.78 -48.53 -12.47
CA LEU A 226 -18.24 -47.17 -12.78
C LEU A 226 -18.52 -46.29 -11.56
N PRO A 227 -19.19 -46.78 -10.47
CA PRO A 227 -19.46 -45.96 -9.30
C PRO A 227 -18.21 -45.41 -8.61
N LYS A 228 -17.05 -46.05 -8.74
CA LYS A 228 -15.80 -45.59 -8.11
C LYS A 228 -15.30 -44.26 -8.70
N PHE A 229 -15.67 -43.94 -9.93
CA PHE A 229 -15.30 -42.61 -10.53
C PHE A 229 -16.07 -41.47 -9.89
N CYS A 230 -17.24 -41.72 -9.32
CA CYS A 230 -18.18 -40.69 -8.85
C CYS A 230 -18.39 -40.73 -7.33
N GLN A 231 -17.71 -41.60 -6.63
CA GLN A 231 -17.62 -41.49 -5.18
C GLN A 231 -16.78 -40.26 -4.88
N GLU A 232 -17.40 -39.30 -4.21
CA GLU A 232 -16.62 -38.20 -3.63
C GLU A 232 -15.65 -38.86 -2.65
N ASP A 233 -14.38 -38.59 -2.86
CA ASP A 233 -13.37 -39.06 -1.92
C ASP A 233 -13.47 -38.15 -0.68
N THR A 234 -14.45 -38.44 0.17
CA THR A 234 -14.67 -37.69 1.41
C THR A 234 -13.75 -38.22 2.53
N SER A 235 -12.88 -39.18 2.21
CA SER A 235 -11.91 -39.64 3.20
C SER A 235 -10.95 -38.52 3.53
N LYS A 236 -11.00 -38.10 4.77
CA LYS A 236 -10.00 -37.11 5.28
C LYS A 236 -8.63 -37.76 5.18
N LEU A 237 -7.65 -37.03 4.68
CA LEU A 237 -6.26 -37.47 4.68
C LEU A 237 -5.67 -37.23 6.06
N HIS A 238 -4.91 -38.15 6.57
CA HIS A 238 -4.31 -38.04 7.88
C HIS A 238 -2.79 -38.23 7.78
N PHE A 239 -2.03 -37.34 8.40
CA PHE A 239 -0.58 -37.50 8.62
C PHE A 239 -0.32 -37.58 10.11
N TRP A 240 0.46 -38.59 10.56
CA TRP A 240 0.80 -38.72 11.95
C TRP A 240 2.29 -38.46 12.20
N PHE A 241 2.57 -37.96 13.39
CA PHE A 241 3.91 -37.63 13.86
C PHE A 241 4.08 -38.24 15.26
N PRO A 242 5.12 -39.05 15.46
CA PRO A 242 5.31 -39.66 16.78
C PRO A 242 6.02 -38.69 17.74
N ARG A 243 5.61 -38.75 19.01
CA ARG A 243 6.33 -38.16 20.14
C ARG A 243 6.60 -36.67 20.03
N VAL A 244 5.54 -35.89 19.99
CA VAL A 244 5.57 -34.42 19.95
C VAL A 244 4.79 -33.83 21.11
N LEU A 245 5.17 -32.63 21.54
CA LEU A 245 4.35 -31.81 22.44
C LEU A 245 3.14 -31.25 21.69
N GLU A 246 2.07 -30.91 22.42
CA GLU A 246 0.86 -30.34 21.78
C GLU A 246 1.18 -29.06 20.97
N THR A 247 2.01 -28.19 21.50
CA THR A 247 2.44 -26.97 20.80
C THR A 247 3.21 -27.27 19.50
N GLU A 248 4.03 -28.29 19.52
CA GLU A 248 4.74 -28.78 18.33
C GLU A 248 3.77 -29.42 17.33
N ALA A 249 2.79 -30.16 17.83
CA ALA A 249 1.75 -30.79 17.01
C ALA A 249 0.92 -29.73 16.26
N LEU A 250 0.49 -28.66 16.96
CA LEU A 250 -0.21 -27.54 16.35
C LEU A 250 0.65 -26.88 15.26
N TYR A 251 1.91 -26.60 15.60
CA TYR A 251 2.86 -25.99 14.67
C TYR A 251 3.05 -26.81 13.40
N ILE A 252 3.29 -28.13 13.55
CA ILE A 252 3.52 -29.02 12.39
C ILE A 252 2.28 -29.05 11.49
N CYS A 253 1.09 -29.17 12.07
CA CYS A 253 -0.14 -29.21 11.29
C CYS A 253 -0.41 -27.88 10.58
N GLU A 254 -0.23 -26.74 11.26
CA GLU A 254 -0.38 -25.41 10.64
C GLU A 254 0.63 -25.20 9.51
N ALA A 255 1.89 -25.60 9.72
CA ALA A 255 2.94 -25.49 8.70
C ALA A 255 2.67 -26.41 7.49
N LEU A 256 1.86 -27.45 7.67
CA LEU A 256 1.37 -28.30 6.58
C LEU A 256 0.10 -27.71 5.94
N GLY A 257 -0.43 -26.61 6.45
CA GLY A 257 -1.69 -26.02 5.98
C GLY A 257 -2.93 -26.81 6.44
N THR A 258 -2.84 -27.44 7.62
CA THR A 258 -3.87 -28.33 8.15
C THR A 258 -4.15 -28.01 9.63
N HIS A 259 -4.86 -28.88 10.29
CA HIS A 259 -5.18 -28.74 11.72
C HIS A 259 -5.12 -30.08 12.43
N LEU A 260 -5.00 -30.07 13.75
CA LEU A 260 -5.20 -31.25 14.59
C LEU A 260 -6.64 -31.74 14.45
N PRO A 261 -6.90 -33.04 14.73
CA PRO A 261 -8.25 -33.59 14.50
C PRO A 261 -9.27 -32.95 15.44
N THR A 262 -10.35 -32.47 14.82
CA THR A 262 -11.50 -31.93 15.50
C THR A 262 -12.50 -33.07 15.75
N VAL A 263 -12.73 -33.39 17.00
CA VAL A 263 -13.67 -34.43 17.38
C VAL A 263 -14.99 -33.77 17.79
N THR A 264 -16.10 -34.22 17.16
CA THR A 264 -17.44 -33.68 17.43
C THR A 264 -18.35 -34.72 18.09
N SER A 265 -17.93 -35.96 18.14
CA SER A 265 -18.72 -37.07 18.73
C SER A 265 -17.82 -38.23 19.14
N LEU A 266 -18.30 -39.02 20.10
CA LEU A 266 -17.62 -40.23 20.55
C LEU A 266 -17.36 -41.20 19.40
N ARG A 267 -18.30 -41.34 18.45
CA ARG A 267 -18.13 -42.17 17.25
C ARG A 267 -16.97 -41.74 16.39
N GLU A 268 -16.79 -40.45 16.26
CA GLU A 268 -15.71 -39.90 15.46
C GLU A 268 -14.34 -40.15 16.11
N SER A 269 -14.26 -40.02 17.44
CA SER A 269 -13.09 -40.38 18.22
C SER A 269 -12.71 -41.87 18.03
N GLN A 270 -13.68 -42.74 18.19
CA GLN A 270 -13.50 -44.20 18.01
C GLN A 270 -13.04 -44.54 16.59
N HIS A 271 -13.67 -43.92 15.59
CA HIS A 271 -13.33 -44.15 14.19
C HIS A 271 -11.90 -43.67 13.83
N LEU A 272 -11.52 -42.52 14.32
CA LEU A 272 -10.14 -42.02 14.16
C LEU A 272 -9.14 -42.98 14.78
N TYR A 273 -9.43 -43.45 15.97
CA TYR A 273 -8.57 -44.38 16.67
C TYR A 273 -8.45 -45.73 15.92
N GLU A 274 -9.56 -46.24 15.38
CA GLU A 274 -9.58 -47.47 14.57
C GLU A 274 -8.70 -47.34 13.33
N ILE A 275 -8.84 -46.24 12.59
CA ILE A 275 -8.04 -45.98 11.39
C ILE A 275 -6.53 -45.96 11.73
N LEU A 276 -6.17 -45.32 12.83
CA LEU A 276 -4.80 -45.22 13.26
C LEU A 276 -4.22 -46.57 13.66
N ASN A 277 -4.99 -47.34 14.40
CA ASN A 277 -4.61 -48.66 14.87
C ASN A 277 -4.47 -49.67 13.72
N GLU A 278 -5.31 -49.57 12.69
CA GLU A 278 -5.21 -50.40 11.47
C GLU A 278 -3.97 -50.08 10.64
N ARG A 279 -3.64 -48.81 10.53
CA ARG A 279 -2.49 -48.35 9.71
C ARG A 279 -1.14 -48.54 10.42
N TRP A 280 -1.10 -48.41 11.74
CA TRP A 280 0.16 -48.48 12.51
C TRP A 280 -0.02 -49.36 13.77
N PRO A 281 -0.05 -50.67 13.58
CA PRO A 281 -0.23 -51.60 14.71
C PRO A 281 0.96 -51.69 15.66
N ASP A 282 2.08 -51.01 15.37
CA ASP A 282 3.29 -51.05 16.21
C ASP A 282 3.14 -50.09 17.39
N SER A 283 2.65 -50.61 18.49
CA SER A 283 2.35 -49.89 19.74
C SER A 283 3.54 -49.24 20.43
N GLU A 284 4.77 -49.49 19.98
CA GLU A 284 5.98 -48.88 20.56
C GLU A 284 6.21 -47.42 20.18
N LYS A 285 5.64 -46.97 19.05
CA LYS A 285 5.87 -45.62 18.52
C LYS A 285 4.79 -44.61 18.95
N CYS A 286 3.54 -45.04 19.15
CA CYS A 286 2.44 -44.15 19.56
C CYS A 286 1.60 -44.83 20.64
N PRO A 287 1.91 -44.64 21.92
CA PRO A 287 1.09 -45.25 22.96
C PRO A 287 -0.26 -44.54 23.10
N LEU A 288 -1.29 -45.10 22.55
CA LEU A 288 -2.73 -44.92 22.85
C LEU A 288 -3.33 -43.50 22.83
N PHE A 289 -2.56 -42.42 22.74
CA PHE A 289 -3.05 -41.05 22.87
C PHE A 289 -2.56 -40.17 21.73
N TYR A 290 -3.49 -39.38 21.15
CA TYR A 290 -3.22 -38.48 20.05
C TYR A 290 -3.74 -37.06 20.40
N TRP A 291 -2.94 -36.02 20.16
CA TRP A 291 -3.37 -34.66 20.45
C TRP A 291 -4.62 -34.27 19.65
N SER A 292 -5.56 -33.60 20.31
CA SER A 292 -6.73 -32.96 19.72
C SER A 292 -6.50 -31.45 19.59
N ASP A 293 -7.39 -30.76 18.85
CA ASP A 293 -7.38 -29.29 18.72
C ASP A 293 -8.00 -28.58 19.92
N LEU A 294 -8.49 -29.33 20.92
CA LEU A 294 -9.18 -28.79 22.08
C LEU A 294 -8.21 -28.38 23.19
N ASN A 295 -8.43 -27.21 23.80
CA ASN A 295 -7.66 -26.75 24.96
C ASN A 295 -8.47 -25.75 25.79
N ASP A 296 -8.12 -25.59 27.09
CA ASP A 296 -8.66 -24.56 27.98
C ASP A 296 -7.57 -23.67 28.62
N LYS A 297 -6.46 -23.52 27.94
CA LYS A 297 -5.27 -22.76 28.35
C LYS A 297 -5.57 -21.33 28.77
N ARG A 298 -6.63 -20.71 28.19
CA ARG A 298 -6.99 -19.31 28.49
C ARG A 298 -7.85 -19.17 29.73
N THR A 299 -8.78 -20.10 29.93
CA THR A 299 -9.73 -20.02 31.03
C THR A 299 -10.12 -21.44 31.41
N GLU A 300 -9.79 -21.85 32.62
CA GLU A 300 -10.08 -23.12 33.23
C GLU A 300 -11.54 -23.59 32.98
N ASN A 301 -11.72 -24.77 32.47
CA ASN A 301 -13.02 -25.36 32.13
C ASN A 301 -13.79 -24.64 31.02
N VAL A 302 -13.13 -23.79 30.24
CA VAL A 302 -13.71 -23.19 29.03
C VAL A 302 -12.94 -23.72 27.83
N TRP A 303 -13.37 -24.84 27.32
CA TRP A 303 -12.72 -25.54 26.21
C TRP A 303 -12.93 -24.78 24.91
N ILE A 304 -11.84 -24.52 24.18
CA ILE A 304 -11.85 -23.87 22.88
C ILE A 304 -11.14 -24.75 21.85
N ARG A 305 -11.49 -24.56 20.58
CA ARG A 305 -10.79 -25.20 19.45
C ARG A 305 -9.75 -24.26 18.90
N GLY A 306 -8.53 -24.76 18.75
CA GLY A 306 -7.44 -23.93 18.28
C GLY A 306 -7.27 -22.69 19.16
N TYR A 307 -7.62 -21.51 18.63
CA TYR A 307 -7.40 -20.24 19.33
C TYR A 307 -8.66 -19.51 19.78
N ASP A 308 -9.82 -19.73 19.13
CA ASP A 308 -10.96 -18.83 19.36
C ASP A 308 -12.36 -19.43 19.42
N ASP A 309 -12.57 -20.67 18.96
CA ASP A 309 -13.91 -21.24 18.87
C ASP A 309 -14.32 -21.94 20.16
N LYS A 310 -15.18 -21.31 20.94
CA LYS A 310 -15.76 -21.94 22.17
C LYS A 310 -16.64 -23.15 21.81
N VAL A 311 -16.46 -24.19 22.54
CA VAL A 311 -17.18 -25.46 22.32
C VAL A 311 -18.17 -25.69 23.46
N ASP A 312 -19.45 -25.83 23.11
CA ASP A 312 -20.56 -26.01 24.07
C ASP A 312 -21.09 -27.47 24.14
N ASN A 313 -20.46 -28.40 23.45
CA ASN A 313 -20.96 -29.79 23.37
C ASN A 313 -20.01 -30.78 24.05
N GLU A 314 -20.52 -31.50 25.04
CA GLU A 314 -19.78 -32.45 25.87
C GLU A 314 -19.85 -33.90 25.40
N SER A 315 -20.40 -34.18 24.22
CA SER A 315 -20.72 -35.56 23.78
C SER A 315 -19.51 -36.38 23.35
N TYR A 316 -18.30 -35.80 23.34
CA TYR A 316 -17.09 -36.49 22.93
C TYR A 316 -16.15 -36.86 24.06
N TRP A 317 -16.38 -36.38 25.29
CA TRP A 317 -15.55 -36.72 26.44
C TRP A 317 -15.69 -38.19 26.84
N ALA A 318 -14.59 -38.76 27.28
CA ALA A 318 -14.59 -40.08 27.88
C ALA A 318 -15.32 -40.06 29.26
N PRO A 319 -15.78 -41.23 29.78
CA PRO A 319 -16.43 -41.22 31.08
C PRO A 319 -15.54 -40.65 32.19
N ASP A 320 -16.11 -39.76 32.99
CA ASP A 320 -15.47 -39.07 34.10
C ASP A 320 -14.43 -38.02 33.68
N GLU A 321 -14.44 -37.61 32.39
CA GLU A 321 -13.58 -36.55 31.86
C GLU A 321 -14.43 -35.32 31.47
N PRO A 322 -13.84 -34.08 31.44
CA PRO A 322 -12.51 -33.69 31.88
C PRO A 322 -12.38 -33.63 33.42
N ASN A 323 -11.24 -34.04 33.97
CA ASN A 323 -11.09 -34.23 35.41
C ASN A 323 -9.83 -33.56 36.03
N GLY A 324 -8.92 -32.98 35.20
CA GLY A 324 -7.55 -32.68 35.59
C GLY A 324 -7.26 -31.33 36.17
N TYR A 325 -8.15 -30.39 36.31
CA TYR A 325 -7.92 -29.07 36.85
C TYR A 325 -6.79 -28.32 36.14
N ARG A 326 -6.10 -27.42 36.83
CA ARG A 326 -5.11 -26.47 36.31
C ARG A 326 -3.88 -27.08 35.61
N TYR A 327 -3.69 -28.33 35.62
CA TYR A 327 -2.49 -28.97 35.05
C TYR A 327 -2.77 -29.67 33.71
N GLU A 328 -4.02 -29.98 33.42
CA GLU A 328 -4.42 -30.71 32.22
C GLU A 328 -5.22 -29.79 31.29
N ASN A 329 -4.51 -28.88 30.62
CA ASN A 329 -5.09 -27.83 29.79
C ASN A 329 -5.12 -28.15 28.27
N CYS A 330 -4.77 -29.36 27.91
CA CYS A 330 -4.79 -29.86 26.53
C CYS A 330 -5.67 -31.12 26.46
N ALA A 331 -6.15 -31.44 25.27
CA ALA A 331 -6.98 -32.65 25.12
C ALA A 331 -6.32 -33.67 24.20
N ALA A 332 -6.50 -34.94 24.55
CA ALA A 332 -6.00 -36.07 23.79
C ALA A 332 -7.12 -37.07 23.45
N ILE A 333 -7.03 -37.65 22.27
CA ILE A 333 -7.98 -38.69 21.77
C ILE A 333 -7.50 -40.06 22.19
N GLN A 334 -8.40 -40.83 22.77
CA GLN A 334 -8.18 -42.26 23.16
C GLN A 334 -9.36 -43.14 22.68
N PRO A 335 -9.28 -44.46 22.82
CA PRO A 335 -10.35 -45.36 22.33
C PRO A 335 -11.75 -45.07 22.90
N ASP A 336 -11.84 -44.64 24.15
CA ASP A 336 -13.10 -44.44 24.87
C ASP A 336 -13.60 -42.98 24.80
N GLY A 337 -12.91 -42.09 24.03
CA GLY A 337 -13.29 -40.69 23.88
C GLY A 337 -12.12 -39.73 23.98
N VAL A 338 -12.42 -38.48 24.26
CA VAL A 338 -11.42 -37.43 24.49
C VAL A 338 -11.17 -37.31 25.99
N ILE A 339 -9.93 -37.09 26.38
CA ILE A 339 -9.54 -36.82 27.76
C ILE A 339 -8.82 -35.47 27.84
N ASP A 340 -8.87 -34.81 29.00
CA ASP A 340 -7.95 -33.70 29.29
C ASP A 340 -6.58 -34.31 29.67
N ASP A 341 -5.50 -33.55 29.33
CA ASP A 341 -4.14 -34.09 29.49
C ASP A 341 -3.18 -32.93 29.69
N ASP A 342 -2.06 -33.21 30.34
CA ASP A 342 -1.02 -32.19 30.56
C ASP A 342 -0.30 -31.87 29.23
N CYS A 343 -0.34 -30.62 28.83
CA CYS A 343 0.31 -30.10 27.58
C CYS A 343 1.80 -30.41 27.53
N ALA A 344 2.45 -30.68 28.66
CA ALA A 344 3.87 -31.01 28.75
C ALA A 344 4.15 -32.49 28.47
N TRP A 345 3.15 -33.36 28.34
CA TRP A 345 3.33 -34.72 27.94
C TRP A 345 3.66 -34.82 26.44
N ILE A 346 4.36 -35.86 26.10
CA ILE A 346 4.72 -36.21 24.72
C ILE A 346 3.72 -37.27 24.21
N ARG A 347 2.92 -36.91 23.20
CA ARG A 347 1.93 -37.77 22.56
C ARG A 347 2.20 -37.84 21.04
N CYS A 348 1.36 -38.57 20.33
CA CYS A 348 1.39 -38.53 18.88
C CYS A 348 0.50 -37.41 18.37
N ALA A 349 0.90 -36.82 17.25
CA ALA A 349 0.07 -35.84 16.54
C ALA A 349 -0.51 -36.45 15.28
N LEU A 350 -1.73 -36.05 14.98
CA LEU A 350 -2.42 -36.40 13.75
C LEU A 350 -2.83 -35.09 13.05
N CYS A 351 -2.34 -34.85 11.88
CA CYS A 351 -2.76 -33.70 11.07
C CYS A 351 -3.82 -34.15 10.08
N THR A 352 -4.94 -33.46 10.05
CA THR A 352 -6.11 -33.85 9.24
C THR A 352 -6.27 -32.86 8.07
N PHE A 353 -6.40 -33.41 6.87
CA PHE A 353 -6.62 -32.63 5.64
C PHE A 353 -8.02 -32.93 5.11
N ASN A 354 -8.75 -31.91 4.75
CA ASN A 354 -9.98 -32.06 3.97
C ASN A 354 -9.66 -32.20 2.47
N GLU A 355 -8.57 -31.56 2.01
CA GLU A 355 -8.06 -31.64 0.63
C GLU A 355 -6.53 -31.66 0.64
N PRO A 356 -5.87 -32.33 -0.32
CA PRO A 356 -4.41 -32.33 -0.38
C PRO A 356 -3.87 -30.92 -0.53
N GLN A 357 -2.91 -30.53 0.29
CA GLN A 357 -2.31 -29.21 0.26
C GLN A 357 -1.13 -29.18 -0.73
N ARG A 358 -1.04 -28.10 -1.50
CA ARG A 358 0.08 -27.86 -2.41
C ARG A 358 1.16 -27.07 -1.70
N PHE A 359 2.39 -27.42 -2.00
CA PHE A 359 3.59 -26.71 -1.53
C PHE A 359 4.35 -26.19 -2.74
N ILE A 360 4.92 -25.02 -2.62
CA ILE A 360 5.78 -24.41 -3.65
C ILE A 360 7.15 -24.20 -3.02
N ILE A 361 8.21 -24.48 -3.78
CA ILE A 361 9.57 -24.15 -3.32
C ILE A 361 9.99 -22.83 -3.98
N ARG A 362 10.50 -21.90 -3.18
CA ARG A 362 10.98 -20.59 -3.59
C ARG A 362 12.42 -20.40 -3.14
N GLY A 363 13.12 -19.40 -3.70
CA GLY A 363 14.50 -19.10 -3.37
C GLY A 363 15.50 -19.61 -4.40
N THR A 364 15.03 -20.12 -5.54
CA THR A 364 15.90 -20.52 -6.67
C THR A 364 15.59 -19.64 -7.87
N CYS A 365 16.60 -19.33 -8.66
CA CYS A 365 16.46 -18.60 -9.92
C CYS A 365 16.13 -19.53 -11.10
N GLU A 366 16.29 -20.86 -10.94
CA GLU A 366 15.97 -21.82 -11.99
C GLU A 366 14.44 -21.92 -12.18
N THR A 367 13.98 -21.52 -13.35
CA THR A 367 12.54 -21.52 -13.68
C THR A 367 11.92 -22.92 -13.61
N GLU A 368 12.72 -23.94 -13.88
CA GLU A 368 12.27 -25.35 -13.83
C GLU A 368 11.95 -25.76 -12.38
N LEU A 369 12.67 -25.25 -11.39
CA LEU A 369 12.44 -25.56 -9.98
C LEU A 369 11.36 -24.68 -9.37
N ARG A 370 11.27 -23.40 -9.74
CA ARG A 370 10.30 -22.44 -9.17
C ARG A 370 8.85 -22.80 -9.46
N ASN A 371 8.59 -23.45 -10.57
CA ASN A 371 7.22 -23.78 -11.03
C ASN A 371 6.78 -25.19 -10.64
N VAL A 372 7.48 -25.82 -9.70
CA VAL A 372 7.17 -27.18 -9.24
C VAL A 372 6.27 -27.12 -8.01
N TYR A 373 5.14 -27.82 -8.10
CA TYR A 373 4.21 -28.00 -6.99
C TYR A 373 4.48 -29.36 -6.36
N PHE A 374 4.49 -29.40 -5.03
CA PHE A 374 4.63 -30.62 -4.24
C PHE A 374 3.33 -30.90 -3.50
N VAL A 375 3.09 -32.19 -3.23
CA VAL A 375 2.01 -32.66 -2.37
C VAL A 375 2.65 -33.50 -1.25
N ALA A 376 2.19 -33.28 -0.03
CA ALA A 376 2.65 -34.05 1.13
C ALA A 376 2.10 -35.47 1.07
N TYR A 377 2.94 -36.44 1.38
CA TYR A 377 2.60 -37.87 1.44
C TYR A 377 3.18 -38.50 2.69
N GLN A 378 2.46 -39.44 3.26
CA GLN A 378 2.99 -40.34 4.27
C GLN A 378 3.25 -41.71 3.63
N GLU A 379 4.47 -42.18 3.71
CA GLU A 379 4.82 -43.54 3.25
C GLU A 379 4.41 -44.59 4.30
N GLU A 380 4.06 -45.77 3.85
CA GLU A 380 3.51 -46.86 4.73
C GLU A 380 4.41 -47.19 5.93
N PHE A 381 5.72 -47.13 5.74
CA PHE A 381 6.69 -47.40 6.81
C PHE A 381 7.69 -46.26 7.01
N GLY A 382 7.39 -45.13 6.40
CA GLY A 382 8.30 -43.97 6.42
C GLY A 382 7.65 -42.71 6.96
N GLY A 383 8.43 -41.69 7.02
CA GLY A 383 7.97 -40.36 7.42
C GLY A 383 7.26 -39.61 6.30
N LEU A 384 7.06 -38.35 6.55
CA LEU A 384 6.51 -37.40 5.60
C LEU A 384 7.44 -37.25 4.39
N VAL A 385 6.88 -37.22 3.19
CA VAL A 385 7.61 -37.02 1.92
C VAL A 385 6.80 -36.00 1.09
N PHE A 386 7.47 -35.08 0.43
CA PHE A 386 6.85 -34.14 -0.51
C PHE A 386 7.16 -34.60 -1.94
N LYS A 387 6.15 -35.06 -2.66
CA LYS A 387 6.25 -35.51 -4.04
C LYS A 387 5.77 -34.43 -5.00
N SER A 388 6.58 -34.06 -5.98
CA SER A 388 6.15 -33.02 -6.92
C SER A 388 5.23 -33.59 -7.99
N TYR A 389 4.59 -32.66 -8.74
CA TYR A 389 3.89 -32.98 -9.97
C TYR A 389 4.87 -33.31 -11.13
N GLY A 390 6.17 -33.33 -10.85
CA GLY A 390 7.24 -33.69 -11.77
C GLY A 390 8.25 -34.64 -11.13
N SER A 391 9.50 -34.53 -11.51
CA SER A 391 10.57 -35.47 -11.12
C SER A 391 11.24 -35.15 -9.78
N TYR A 392 10.80 -34.13 -9.07
CA TYR A 392 11.45 -33.64 -7.88
C TYR A 392 10.74 -34.12 -6.62
N HIS A 393 11.51 -34.65 -5.62
CA HIS A 393 10.98 -35.06 -4.33
C HIS A 393 11.78 -34.41 -3.20
N ILE A 394 11.11 -34.14 -2.08
CA ILE A 394 11.78 -33.75 -0.82
C ILE A 394 11.47 -34.92 0.16
N ARG A 395 12.50 -35.63 0.56
CA ARG A 395 12.38 -36.81 1.42
C ARG A 395 13.44 -36.82 2.51
N ARG A 396 13.10 -37.49 3.59
CA ARG A 396 14.00 -37.70 4.73
C ARG A 396 14.70 -39.06 4.58
N ASP A 397 16.01 -39.07 4.79
CA ASP A 397 16.80 -40.29 4.82
C ASP A 397 17.92 -40.15 5.87
N ASN A 398 17.94 -41.10 6.82
CA ASN A 398 18.93 -41.13 7.93
C ASN A 398 19.04 -39.79 8.70
N GLY A 399 17.86 -39.14 8.97
CA GLY A 399 17.82 -37.91 9.75
C GLY A 399 18.07 -36.62 8.96
N THR A 400 18.40 -36.74 7.67
CA THR A 400 18.66 -35.59 6.80
C THR A 400 17.58 -35.48 5.75
N TRP A 401 17.10 -34.25 5.49
CA TRP A 401 16.15 -33.97 4.40
C TRP A 401 16.93 -33.74 3.10
N TYR A 402 16.49 -34.37 2.03
CA TYR A 402 17.10 -34.27 0.70
C TYR A 402 16.07 -33.76 -0.31
N TYR A 403 16.44 -32.73 -1.07
CA TYR A 403 15.74 -32.30 -2.25
C TYR A 403 16.41 -33.00 -3.44
N VAL A 404 15.69 -33.92 -4.09
CA VAL A 404 16.27 -34.82 -5.10
C VAL A 404 15.56 -34.73 -6.42
N ASP A 405 16.26 -34.95 -7.51
CA ASP A 405 15.75 -35.17 -8.86
C ASP A 405 15.72 -36.69 -9.09
N THR A 406 14.52 -37.27 -9.12
CA THR A 406 14.31 -38.71 -9.23
C THR A 406 14.66 -39.26 -10.63
N VAL A 407 14.61 -38.40 -11.65
CA VAL A 407 14.89 -38.81 -13.05
C VAL A 407 16.40 -38.82 -13.33
N ASN A 408 17.07 -37.75 -12.96
CA ASN A 408 18.53 -37.67 -13.19
C ASN A 408 19.35 -38.27 -12.05
N GLY A 409 18.71 -38.70 -10.95
CA GLY A 409 19.35 -39.35 -9.82
C GLY A 409 20.26 -38.47 -9.00
N GLY A 410 20.07 -37.16 -9.06
CA GLY A 410 20.92 -36.17 -8.39
C GLY A 410 20.26 -35.49 -7.19
N THR A 411 21.04 -35.31 -6.12
CA THR A 411 20.61 -34.45 -5.01
C THR A 411 20.86 -32.99 -5.38
N ILE A 412 19.81 -32.17 -5.18
CA ILE A 412 19.87 -30.73 -5.45
C ILE A 412 20.40 -30.00 -4.21
N ALA A 413 19.82 -30.32 -3.05
CA ALA A 413 20.19 -29.70 -1.78
C ALA A 413 19.90 -30.66 -0.63
N SER A 414 20.62 -30.50 0.48
CA SER A 414 20.41 -31.26 1.72
C SER A 414 20.25 -30.30 2.91
N MET A 415 19.43 -30.71 3.88
CA MET A 415 19.21 -29.95 5.11
C MET A 415 19.42 -30.89 6.30
N GLU A 416 20.38 -30.55 7.16
CA GLU A 416 20.57 -31.28 8.41
C GLU A 416 19.33 -31.17 9.28
N HIS A 417 18.92 -32.26 9.86
CA HIS A 417 17.66 -32.37 10.60
C HIS A 417 17.92 -32.63 12.08
N PHE A 418 17.35 -31.82 12.94
CA PHE A 418 17.11 -32.15 14.34
C PHE A 418 15.73 -32.80 14.45
N GLU A 419 15.47 -33.59 15.49
CA GLU A 419 14.28 -34.44 15.59
C GLU A 419 12.97 -33.78 15.19
N LEU A 420 12.84 -32.48 15.40
CA LEU A 420 11.62 -31.72 15.14
C LEU A 420 11.72 -30.76 13.96
N ASP A 421 12.83 -30.76 13.22
CA ASP A 421 12.99 -29.88 12.07
C ASP A 421 12.36 -30.50 10.81
N TYR A 422 11.33 -29.85 10.31
CA TYR A 422 10.67 -30.17 9.06
C TYR A 422 11.06 -29.16 7.99
N PRO A 423 10.95 -29.51 6.69
CA PRO A 423 11.47 -28.64 5.62
C PRO A 423 10.55 -27.47 5.28
N MET A 424 9.36 -27.37 5.92
CA MET A 424 8.44 -26.26 5.71
C MET A 424 9.04 -24.94 6.23
N GLY A 425 8.60 -23.85 5.63
CA GLY A 425 9.11 -22.51 5.96
C GLY A 425 10.45 -22.20 5.30
N ARG A 426 11.13 -21.15 5.80
CA ARG A 426 12.43 -20.71 5.31
C ARG A 426 13.54 -21.43 6.04
N ARG A 427 14.18 -22.38 5.35
CA ARG A 427 15.24 -23.22 5.95
C ARG A 427 16.55 -23.04 5.20
N TRP A 428 17.66 -23.25 5.91
CA TRP A 428 19.00 -23.27 5.32
C TRP A 428 19.28 -24.64 4.73
N TRP A 429 19.60 -24.67 3.44
CA TRP A 429 19.93 -25.88 2.69
C TRP A 429 21.38 -25.80 2.19
N LEU A 430 22.07 -26.88 2.24
CA LEU A 430 23.41 -27.03 1.65
C LEU A 430 23.23 -27.47 0.20
N LEU A 431 23.75 -26.71 -0.76
CA LEU A 431 23.60 -27.02 -2.18
C LEU A 431 24.54 -28.17 -2.56
N GLU A 432 23.99 -29.19 -3.19
CA GLU A 432 24.79 -30.37 -3.69
C GLU A 432 25.12 -30.25 -5.19
N ARG A 433 24.53 -29.22 -5.86
CA ARG A 433 24.87 -28.85 -7.23
C ARG A 433 24.89 -27.34 -7.36
N ASP A 434 25.45 -26.82 -8.46
CA ASP A 434 25.36 -25.40 -8.77
C ASP A 434 23.90 -25.01 -9.09
N LEU A 435 23.43 -23.91 -8.50
CA LEU A 435 22.12 -23.30 -8.77
C LEU A 435 22.33 -21.84 -9.17
N CYS A 436 22.27 -21.55 -10.46
CA CYS A 436 22.48 -20.20 -11.02
C CYS A 436 23.87 -19.65 -10.62
N GLU A 437 23.89 -18.58 -9.81
CA GLU A 437 25.12 -17.94 -9.32
C GLU A 437 25.71 -18.66 -8.09
N ASP A 438 24.87 -19.42 -7.37
CA ASP A 438 25.26 -20.10 -6.14
C ASP A 438 25.97 -21.42 -6.46
N LYS A 439 27.11 -21.66 -5.81
CA LYS A 439 27.94 -22.83 -6.09
C LYS A 439 27.62 -23.99 -5.13
N ARG A 440 27.89 -25.21 -5.61
CA ARG A 440 27.85 -26.40 -4.79
C ARG A 440 28.67 -26.20 -3.50
N GLY A 441 28.12 -26.65 -2.37
CA GLY A 441 28.74 -26.51 -1.05
C GLY A 441 28.37 -25.21 -0.32
N GLN A 442 27.65 -24.30 -0.96
CA GLN A 442 27.17 -23.08 -0.30
C GLN A 442 25.83 -23.35 0.40
N ARG A 443 25.59 -22.62 1.50
CA ARG A 443 24.28 -22.62 2.18
C ARG A 443 23.37 -21.59 1.54
N LYS A 444 22.14 -21.97 1.28
CA LYS A 444 21.13 -21.11 0.70
C LYS A 444 19.81 -21.26 1.46
N ARG A 445 19.13 -20.15 1.71
CA ARG A 445 17.78 -20.19 2.27
C ARG A 445 16.81 -20.55 1.14
N LEU A 446 16.09 -21.65 1.31
CA LEU A 446 14.97 -22.04 0.45
C LEU A 446 13.70 -22.02 1.29
N LEU A 447 12.58 -21.68 0.65
CA LEU A 447 11.26 -21.61 1.26
C LEU A 447 10.38 -22.69 0.67
N LEU A 448 9.92 -23.63 1.52
CA LEU A 448 8.86 -24.58 1.16
C LEU A 448 7.57 -24.12 1.81
N SER A 449 6.61 -23.67 1.00
CA SER A 449 5.43 -22.95 1.46
C SER A 449 4.13 -23.61 1.00
N PRO A 450 3.14 -23.78 1.91
CA PRO A 450 1.76 -24.13 1.53
C PRO A 450 0.92 -22.88 1.23
N CYS A 451 1.44 -21.67 1.43
CA CYS A 451 0.66 -20.43 1.42
C CYS A 451 0.26 -19.99 0.01
N ASN A 452 -0.87 -19.36 -0.10
CA ASN A 452 -1.39 -18.82 -1.35
C ASN A 452 -0.65 -17.52 -1.74
N ASP A 453 -0.87 -17.04 -2.95
CA ASP A 453 -0.21 -15.83 -3.47
C ASP A 453 -0.60 -14.54 -2.74
N ASP A 454 -1.71 -14.54 -2.01
CA ASP A 454 -2.17 -13.41 -1.18
C ASP A 454 -1.69 -13.50 0.27
N GLN A 455 -0.82 -14.46 0.57
CA GLN A 455 -0.29 -14.72 1.91
C GLN A 455 1.23 -14.63 1.93
N PHE A 456 1.78 -14.30 3.09
CA PHE A 456 3.20 -14.36 3.42
C PHE A 456 3.45 -15.63 4.24
N THR A 457 4.55 -16.31 3.95
CA THR A 457 4.98 -17.49 4.69
C THR A 457 5.95 -17.07 5.81
N CYS A 458 5.57 -17.33 7.05
CA CYS A 458 6.49 -17.16 8.19
C CYS A 458 7.71 -18.10 8.07
N ASP A 459 8.81 -17.81 8.76
CA ASP A 459 10.00 -18.68 8.71
C ASP A 459 9.69 -20.09 9.23
N ASP A 460 8.72 -20.22 10.12
CA ASP A 460 8.26 -21.51 10.63
C ASP A 460 7.39 -22.30 9.65
N GLY A 461 6.89 -21.68 8.59
CA GLY A 461 6.04 -22.32 7.57
C GLY A 461 4.55 -21.99 7.68
N THR A 462 4.14 -21.27 8.71
CA THR A 462 2.74 -20.83 8.86
C THR A 462 2.42 -19.67 7.91
N CYS A 463 1.15 -19.43 7.64
CA CYS A 463 0.70 -18.44 6.65
C CYS A 463 -0.02 -17.29 7.33
N VAL A 464 0.37 -16.06 7.00
CA VAL A 464 -0.34 -14.85 7.42
C VAL A 464 -0.74 -14.04 6.17
N PRO A 465 -1.84 -13.27 6.21
CA PRO A 465 -2.20 -12.43 5.07
C PRO A 465 -1.08 -11.45 4.71
N LEU A 466 -0.83 -11.27 3.41
CA LEU A 466 0.27 -10.41 2.93
C LEU A 466 0.22 -8.96 3.44
N PRO A 467 -0.96 -8.32 3.64
CA PRO A 467 -0.98 -6.98 4.25
C PRO A 467 -0.41 -6.89 5.66
N PHE A 468 -0.32 -8.00 6.40
CA PHE A 468 0.21 -8.03 7.78
C PHE A 468 1.74 -8.02 7.82
N ARG A 469 2.41 -8.38 6.71
CA ARG A 469 3.87 -8.31 6.63
C ARG A 469 4.34 -6.86 6.72
N CYS A 470 5.23 -6.54 7.65
CA CYS A 470 5.79 -5.19 7.84
C CYS A 470 4.71 -4.13 8.18
N ASP A 471 3.82 -4.44 9.12
CA ASP A 471 2.78 -3.50 9.58
C ASP A 471 3.00 -3.02 11.02
N LEU A 472 4.17 -3.36 11.60
CA LEU A 472 4.61 -3.04 12.97
C LEU A 472 3.88 -3.85 14.05
N LYS A 473 3.35 -5.02 13.68
CA LYS A 473 2.76 -5.99 14.61
C LYS A 473 3.38 -7.36 14.36
N TYR A 474 3.36 -8.20 15.36
CA TYR A 474 3.84 -9.58 15.25
C TYR A 474 2.65 -10.51 15.00
N ASP A 475 2.45 -10.91 13.75
CA ASP A 475 1.41 -11.83 13.34
C ASP A 475 1.97 -13.25 13.16
N CYS A 476 3.25 -13.39 12.77
CA CYS A 476 3.99 -14.65 12.83
C CYS A 476 4.46 -14.94 14.25
N ARG A 477 4.38 -16.20 14.68
CA ARG A 477 4.90 -16.62 15.99
C ARG A 477 6.40 -16.38 16.16
N ASP A 478 7.16 -16.55 15.09
CA ASP A 478 8.61 -16.33 15.04
C ASP A 478 8.98 -14.88 14.71
N GLN A 479 8.00 -13.98 14.59
CA GLN A 479 8.15 -12.56 14.30
C GLN A 479 8.80 -12.27 12.93
N SER A 480 8.81 -13.27 12.04
CA SER A 480 9.48 -13.15 10.73
C SER A 480 8.75 -12.22 9.77
N ASP A 481 7.48 -11.92 10.03
CA ASP A 481 6.69 -10.93 9.28
C ASP A 481 7.25 -9.51 9.42
N GLU A 482 7.93 -9.21 10.53
CA GLU A 482 8.53 -7.89 10.79
C GLU A 482 10.06 -7.88 10.59
N LEU A 483 10.63 -8.98 10.11
CA LEU A 483 12.06 -9.05 9.78
C LEU A 483 12.28 -8.66 8.30
N GLU A 484 13.46 -8.07 8.04
CA GLU A 484 13.86 -7.70 6.68
C GLU A 484 12.86 -6.76 5.97
N CYS A 485 12.33 -5.77 6.75
CA CYS A 485 11.35 -4.78 6.26
C CYS A 485 12.04 -3.52 5.70
N GLU A 486 13.07 -3.68 4.90
CA GLU A 486 13.71 -2.56 4.21
C GLU A 486 12.83 -2.10 3.03
N LEU A 487 12.41 -0.83 3.09
CA LEU A 487 11.49 -0.28 2.08
C LEU A 487 12.16 0.06 0.75
N ILE A 488 13.48 0.31 0.75
CA ILE A 488 14.19 0.81 -0.44
C ILE A 488 15.30 -0.17 -0.82
N SER A 489 15.24 -0.65 -2.06
CA SER A 489 16.31 -1.44 -2.66
C SER A 489 17.19 -0.52 -3.50
N PHE A 490 18.48 -0.44 -3.15
CA PHE A 490 19.47 0.35 -3.87
C PHE A 490 20.24 -0.55 -4.83
N PRO A 491 20.28 -0.24 -6.12
CA PRO A 491 21.14 -0.97 -7.05
C PRO A 491 22.63 -0.73 -6.71
N LYS A 492 23.49 -1.64 -7.12
CA LYS A 492 24.93 -1.60 -6.80
C LYS A 492 25.63 -0.31 -7.30
N ASP A 493 25.10 0.30 -8.35
CA ASP A 493 25.62 1.52 -8.97
C ASP A 493 24.89 2.78 -8.54
N TYR A 494 24.10 2.73 -7.46
CA TYR A 494 23.40 3.90 -6.94
C TYR A 494 24.38 4.86 -6.25
N HIS A 495 24.32 6.15 -6.63
CA HIS A 495 25.12 7.21 -6.04
C HIS A 495 24.23 8.34 -5.53
N ALA A 496 24.25 8.58 -4.23
CA ALA A 496 23.43 9.59 -3.55
C ALA A 496 23.73 11.03 -3.96
N HIS A 497 24.91 11.31 -4.52
CA HIS A 497 25.29 12.66 -4.98
C HIS A 497 24.77 13.00 -6.39
N LEU A 498 24.27 12.00 -7.13
CA LEU A 498 23.76 12.20 -8.48
C LEU A 498 22.23 12.27 -8.47
N PRO A 499 21.62 13.24 -9.15
CA PRO A 499 20.16 13.29 -9.26
C PRO A 499 19.63 12.17 -10.17
N PRO A 500 18.36 11.78 -10.01
CA PRO A 500 17.74 10.82 -10.93
C PRO A 500 17.63 11.40 -12.34
N ARG A 501 17.57 10.54 -13.35
CA ARG A 501 17.39 10.95 -14.74
C ARG A 501 15.93 10.81 -15.15
N VAL A 502 15.39 11.78 -15.85
CA VAL A 502 14.02 11.69 -16.36
C VAL A 502 14.02 10.73 -17.56
N PRO A 503 13.24 9.65 -17.53
CA PRO A 503 13.18 8.71 -18.64
C PRO A 503 12.70 9.39 -19.93
N ARG A 504 13.24 8.97 -21.07
CA ARG A 504 12.83 9.37 -22.41
C ARG A 504 13.14 10.83 -22.84
N LYS A 505 13.75 11.64 -21.94
CA LYS A 505 14.16 13.02 -22.27
C LYS A 505 15.59 13.26 -21.78
N ALA A 506 16.55 13.13 -22.64
CA ALA A 506 17.97 13.15 -22.30
C ALA A 506 18.46 14.44 -21.64
N ASN A 507 17.74 15.56 -21.81
CA ASN A 507 18.14 16.87 -21.29
C ASN A 507 17.02 17.58 -20.52
N SER A 508 16.07 16.85 -19.93
CA SER A 508 15.01 17.48 -19.11
C SER A 508 15.40 17.52 -17.63
N ASN A 509 14.96 18.58 -16.97
CA ASN A 509 15.14 18.75 -15.52
C ASN A 509 14.27 17.77 -14.73
N VAL A 510 14.73 17.42 -13.53
CA VAL A 510 13.96 16.56 -12.61
C VAL A 510 12.87 17.43 -11.97
N PRO A 511 11.59 17.09 -12.16
CA PRO A 511 10.49 17.84 -11.54
C PRO A 511 10.40 17.53 -10.05
N VAL A 512 10.35 18.57 -9.22
CA VAL A 512 10.18 18.46 -7.77
C VAL A 512 8.89 19.19 -7.39
N VAL A 513 7.95 18.51 -6.76
CA VAL A 513 6.74 19.12 -6.20
C VAL A 513 7.10 19.67 -4.82
N ILE A 514 6.84 20.97 -4.61
CA ILE A 514 7.10 21.65 -3.34
C ILE A 514 5.76 22.01 -2.70
N ARG A 515 5.59 21.65 -1.46
CA ARG A 515 4.45 22.09 -0.65
C ARG A 515 4.96 22.80 0.59
N VAL A 516 4.57 24.07 0.76
CA VAL A 516 4.92 24.87 1.93
C VAL A 516 3.69 24.99 2.81
N VAL A 517 3.78 24.52 4.05
CA VAL A 517 2.71 24.60 5.04
C VAL A 517 3.16 25.57 6.13
N ILE A 518 2.71 26.84 6.05
CA ILE A 518 3.09 27.89 7.01
C ILE A 518 2.22 27.73 8.27
N LYS A 519 2.85 27.61 9.45
CA LYS A 519 2.18 27.40 10.73
C LYS A 519 2.03 28.69 11.52
N SER A 520 3.03 29.58 11.46
CA SER A 520 2.96 30.88 12.11
C SER A 520 3.80 31.89 11.35
N VAL A 521 3.33 33.14 11.44
CA VAL A 521 4.01 34.34 10.91
C VAL A 521 4.14 35.31 12.08
N ASP A 522 5.34 35.88 12.26
CA ASP A 522 5.63 36.92 13.23
C ASP A 522 6.37 38.02 12.50
N ILE A 523 5.91 39.29 12.65
CA ILE A 523 6.42 40.44 11.91
C ILE A 523 7.04 41.43 12.89
N GLU A 524 8.28 41.84 12.61
CA GLU A 524 8.97 42.86 13.35
C GLU A 524 9.12 44.10 12.41
N THR A 525 8.28 45.11 12.62
CA THR A 525 8.23 46.28 11.71
C THR A 525 9.51 47.11 11.84
N VAL A 526 10.12 47.18 13.03
CA VAL A 526 11.32 48.03 13.26
C VAL A 526 12.54 47.47 12.55
N SER A 527 12.80 46.17 12.62
CA SER A 527 13.92 45.51 11.92
C SER A 527 13.60 45.17 10.48
N MET A 528 12.34 45.28 10.04
CA MET A 528 11.85 44.90 8.71
C MET A 528 12.05 43.40 8.44
N ASP A 529 11.76 42.57 9.44
CA ASP A 529 11.93 41.11 9.38
C ASP A 529 10.60 40.39 9.54
N MET A 530 10.52 39.19 8.87
CA MET A 530 9.43 38.28 8.99
C MET A 530 9.96 36.91 9.43
N ARG A 531 9.56 36.47 10.61
CA ARG A 531 9.88 35.14 11.10
C ARG A 531 8.75 34.17 10.75
N LEU A 532 9.08 33.10 10.03
CA LEU A 532 8.14 32.06 9.62
C LEU A 532 8.48 30.74 10.28
N SER A 533 7.45 30.07 10.87
CA SER A 533 7.51 28.64 11.18
C SER A 533 6.72 27.90 10.14
N TYR A 534 7.36 26.98 9.43
CA TYR A 534 6.72 26.27 8.31
C TYR A 534 7.27 24.86 8.18
N GLU A 535 6.49 24.03 7.51
CA GLU A 535 6.86 22.68 7.11
C GLU A 535 7.01 22.68 5.59
N LEU A 536 8.16 22.23 5.13
CA LEU A 536 8.49 22.14 3.71
C LEU A 536 8.51 20.68 3.30
N GLU A 537 7.55 20.30 2.46
CA GLU A 537 7.48 18.98 1.84
C GLU A 537 8.03 19.09 0.41
N MET A 538 8.92 18.16 0.08
CA MET A 538 9.44 18.00 -1.27
C MET A 538 9.17 16.59 -1.75
N SER A 539 8.56 16.45 -2.93
CA SER A 539 8.21 15.14 -3.49
C SER A 539 8.78 15.02 -4.92
N TRP A 540 9.43 13.87 -5.18
CA TRP A 540 10.04 13.60 -6.49
C TRP A 540 10.00 12.10 -6.79
N PHE A 541 10.21 11.74 -8.06
CA PHE A 541 10.33 10.35 -8.52
C PHE A 541 11.82 10.02 -8.74
N ASP A 542 12.23 8.83 -8.29
CA ASP A 542 13.60 8.34 -8.55
C ASP A 542 13.54 6.98 -9.23
N ASN A 543 13.68 6.99 -10.55
CA ASN A 543 13.58 5.82 -11.42
C ASN A 543 14.74 4.80 -11.24
N ARG A 544 15.74 5.12 -10.43
CA ARG A 544 16.85 4.21 -10.12
C ARG A 544 16.49 3.28 -8.95
N LEU A 545 15.43 3.59 -8.20
CA LEU A 545 15.07 2.88 -6.97
C LEU A 545 13.92 1.92 -7.21
N GLU A 546 13.97 0.82 -6.49
CA GLU A 546 12.84 -0.08 -6.31
C GLU A 546 12.40 -0.04 -4.85
N TYR A 547 11.11 -0.01 -4.62
CA TYR A 547 10.53 -0.05 -3.28
C TYR A 547 9.92 -1.41 -3.02
N ILE A 548 9.95 -1.84 -1.78
CA ILE A 548 9.59 -3.18 -1.37
C ILE A 548 8.41 -3.10 -0.38
N ASN A 549 7.36 -3.87 -0.65
CA ASN A 549 6.18 -4.05 0.21
C ASN A 549 5.48 -2.75 0.62
N LEU A 550 5.34 -1.78 -0.31
CA LEU A 550 4.62 -0.53 -0.02
C LEU A 550 3.18 -0.78 0.40
N LYS A 551 2.79 -0.19 1.53
CA LYS A 551 1.44 -0.27 2.08
C LYS A 551 0.54 0.83 1.52
N ALA A 552 -0.77 0.59 1.52
CA ALA A 552 -1.77 1.61 1.19
C ALA A 552 -1.75 2.76 2.22
N ASN A 553 -1.47 2.44 3.48
CA ASN A 553 -1.28 3.44 4.54
C ASN A 553 0.14 4.02 4.45
N GLU A 554 0.24 5.27 4.01
CA GLU A 554 1.53 5.97 3.82
C GLU A 554 2.36 6.08 5.10
N SER A 555 1.74 6.05 6.28
CA SER A 555 2.47 6.16 7.55
C SER A 555 3.37 4.94 7.82
N LEU A 556 3.07 3.79 7.19
CA LEU A 556 3.87 2.57 7.28
C LEU A 556 5.01 2.54 6.25
N ASN A 557 5.03 3.50 5.30
CA ASN A 557 6.05 3.57 4.24
C ASN A 557 7.17 4.57 4.58
N ALA A 558 7.59 4.62 5.84
CA ALA A 558 8.65 5.51 6.30
C ALA A 558 9.99 4.77 6.32
N PRO A 559 10.96 5.15 5.48
CA PRO A 559 12.28 4.52 5.51
C PRO A 559 13.05 4.86 6.79
N ARG A 560 13.94 3.98 7.20
CA ARG A 560 14.78 4.17 8.38
C ARG A 560 15.77 5.32 8.17
N VAL A 561 16.23 5.94 9.26
CA VAL A 561 17.16 7.09 9.22
C VAL A 561 18.45 6.74 8.47
N GLU A 562 18.97 5.52 8.67
CA GLU A 562 20.19 5.05 7.99
C GLU A 562 19.99 4.91 6.48
N THR A 563 18.80 4.54 6.07
CA THR A 563 18.39 4.43 4.66
C THR A 563 18.25 5.82 4.04
N MET A 564 17.69 6.76 4.80
CA MET A 564 17.55 8.17 4.39
C MET A 564 18.91 8.82 4.09
N ALA A 565 19.93 8.52 4.88
CA ALA A 565 21.27 9.08 4.69
C ALA A 565 21.92 8.63 3.36
N LYS A 566 21.48 7.51 2.80
CA LYS A 566 21.95 6.97 1.53
C LYS A 566 21.15 7.46 0.33
N LEU A 567 20.04 8.17 0.59
CA LEU A 567 19.09 8.59 -0.45
C LEU A 567 19.51 9.95 -1.02
N TRP A 568 19.46 10.09 -2.35
CA TRP A 568 19.56 11.40 -2.98
C TRP A 568 18.33 12.23 -2.56
N SER A 569 18.56 13.49 -2.17
CA SER A 569 17.49 14.43 -1.81
C SER A 569 17.80 15.81 -2.37
N PRO A 570 16.80 16.53 -2.90
CA PRO A 570 17.01 17.94 -3.28
C PRO A 570 17.41 18.77 -2.06
N ILE A 571 18.28 19.74 -2.28
CA ILE A 571 18.74 20.68 -1.24
C ILE A 571 17.99 22.00 -1.45
N VAL A 572 17.50 22.58 -0.36
CA VAL A 572 16.84 23.89 -0.40
C VAL A 572 17.82 24.95 0.09
N LYS A 573 17.99 26.00 -0.73
CA LYS A 573 18.75 27.19 -0.39
C LYS A 573 17.78 28.33 -0.18
N LEU A 574 17.89 29.02 0.97
CA LEU A 574 17.12 30.21 1.29
C LEU A 574 17.90 31.43 0.77
N LEU A 575 17.23 32.33 0.05
CA LEU A 575 17.93 33.42 -0.67
C LEU A 575 17.90 34.74 0.06
N ASN A 576 16.84 35.06 0.83
CA ASN A 576 16.67 36.36 1.50
C ASN A 576 16.62 36.20 3.03
N THR A 577 17.61 35.52 3.56
CA THR A 577 17.79 35.35 5.02
C THR A 577 19.19 35.83 5.40
N ASP A 578 19.28 36.59 6.46
CA ASP A 578 20.55 37.11 7.00
C ASP A 578 21.14 36.19 8.07
N THR A 579 20.39 35.20 8.53
CA THR A 579 20.85 34.26 9.55
C THR A 579 21.61 33.11 8.89
N ILE A 580 22.88 32.98 9.22
CA ILE A 580 23.75 31.87 8.83
C ILE A 580 23.29 30.57 9.54
N ASP A 581 22.62 30.70 10.69
CA ASP A 581 22.07 29.60 11.45
C ASP A 581 20.62 29.35 11.03
N GLU A 582 20.42 28.48 10.06
CA GLU A 582 19.13 27.88 9.78
C GLU A 582 18.74 27.03 11.00
N LEU A 583 17.92 27.59 11.88
CA LEU A 583 17.39 26.82 12.99
C LEU A 583 16.37 25.81 12.41
N LEU A 584 16.87 24.65 12.05
CA LEU A 584 16.04 23.46 11.90
C LEU A 584 15.43 23.16 13.26
N ILE A 585 14.13 23.32 13.40
CA ILE A 585 13.41 22.97 14.65
C ILE A 585 13.54 21.47 14.89
N SER A 586 13.65 20.70 13.82
CA SER A 586 13.81 19.25 13.88
C SER A 586 14.99 18.85 12.99
N THR A 587 15.99 18.23 13.60
CA THR A 587 17.11 17.63 12.86
C THR A 587 16.66 16.43 12.02
N ASP A 588 15.46 15.88 12.34
CA ASP A 588 14.96 14.67 11.72
C ASP A 588 14.03 15.00 10.56
N ALA A 589 14.52 14.77 9.35
CA ALA A 589 13.68 14.76 8.17
C ALA A 589 12.77 13.53 8.25
N VAL A 590 11.48 13.72 8.06
CA VAL A 590 10.52 12.62 7.95
C VAL A 590 10.34 12.34 6.46
N ALA A 591 10.64 11.10 6.07
CA ALA A 591 10.40 10.67 4.71
C ALA A 591 9.25 9.67 4.66
N SER A 592 8.52 9.67 3.58
CA SER A 592 7.51 8.67 3.27
C SER A 592 7.52 8.37 1.77
N ILE A 593 7.09 7.17 1.41
CA ILE A 593 6.95 6.78 0.01
C ILE A 593 5.46 6.58 -0.26
N LYS A 594 4.94 7.28 -1.24
CA LYS A 594 3.53 7.21 -1.56
C LYS A 594 3.27 6.10 -2.59
N ARG A 595 2.41 5.14 -2.23
CA ARG A 595 1.99 4.10 -3.15
C ARG A 595 0.91 4.65 -4.08
N LEU A 596 1.26 4.87 -5.36
CA LEU A 596 0.33 5.34 -6.40
C LEU A 596 -0.06 4.24 -7.38
N ARG A 597 0.79 3.20 -7.51
CA ARG A 597 0.59 2.12 -8.47
C ARG A 597 0.70 0.75 -7.81
N GLU A 598 0.21 -0.27 -8.50
CA GLU A 598 0.34 -1.67 -8.09
C GLU A 598 1.79 -2.15 -8.28
N PRO A 599 2.19 -3.24 -7.60
CA PRO A 599 3.55 -3.74 -7.74
C PRO A 599 3.84 -4.15 -9.20
N VAL A 600 5.06 -3.87 -9.64
CA VAL A 600 5.54 -4.23 -10.98
C VAL A 600 5.72 -5.74 -11.10
N ARG A 601 6.19 -6.38 -10.01
CA ARG A 601 6.41 -7.82 -9.95
C ARG A 601 6.47 -8.28 -8.50
N ARG A 602 6.28 -9.58 -8.30
CA ARG A 602 6.59 -10.24 -7.03
C ARG A 602 7.94 -10.95 -7.19
N ASP A 603 8.85 -10.74 -6.29
CA ASP A 603 10.17 -11.36 -6.32
C ASP A 603 10.21 -12.56 -5.38
N ASP A 604 10.10 -13.76 -5.95
CA ASP A 604 10.19 -15.02 -5.23
C ASP A 604 11.59 -15.65 -5.35
N SER A 605 12.52 -15.06 -6.08
CA SER A 605 13.85 -15.64 -6.36
C SER A 605 14.73 -15.72 -5.11
N VAL A 606 14.48 -14.86 -4.12
CA VAL A 606 15.25 -14.82 -2.87
C VAL A 606 14.49 -15.40 -1.68
N ALA A 607 13.41 -16.10 -1.90
CA ALA A 607 12.53 -16.65 -0.85
C ALA A 607 11.98 -15.61 0.11
N ALA A 608 12.00 -14.34 -0.25
CA ALA A 608 11.56 -13.24 0.62
C ALA A 608 10.08 -12.86 0.41
N GLU A 609 9.48 -13.33 -0.66
CA GLU A 609 8.07 -13.08 -1.00
C GLU A 609 7.74 -11.58 -0.97
N VAL A 610 8.49 -10.78 -1.74
CA VAL A 610 8.38 -9.33 -1.71
C VAL A 610 7.68 -8.79 -2.96
N ASP A 611 6.76 -7.86 -2.75
CA ASP A 611 6.15 -7.06 -3.80
C ASP A 611 7.09 -5.88 -4.13
N VAL A 612 7.45 -5.75 -5.40
CA VAL A 612 8.39 -4.75 -5.89
C VAL A 612 7.64 -3.65 -6.62
N PHE A 613 7.87 -2.41 -6.22
CA PHE A 613 7.26 -1.20 -6.79
C PHE A 613 8.33 -0.33 -7.44
N SER A 614 8.01 0.28 -8.57
CA SER A 614 8.94 1.15 -9.29
C SER A 614 9.00 2.55 -8.66
N GLY A 615 10.20 3.08 -8.48
CA GLY A 615 10.41 4.47 -8.06
C GLY A 615 10.09 5.49 -9.17
N GLU A 616 9.90 5.04 -10.40
CA GLU A 616 9.42 5.88 -11.50
C GLU A 616 7.93 6.23 -11.35
N GLU A 617 7.15 5.39 -10.65
CA GLU A 617 5.69 5.55 -10.53
C GLU A 617 5.23 5.90 -9.11
N ASN A 618 6.11 5.77 -8.12
CA ASN A 618 5.79 5.99 -6.71
C ASN A 618 6.76 7.02 -6.14
N PRO A 619 6.31 8.24 -5.78
CA PRO A 619 7.21 9.30 -5.36
C PRO A 619 7.68 9.16 -3.91
N ILE A 620 8.89 9.64 -3.67
CA ILE A 620 9.42 9.89 -2.32
C ILE A 620 9.00 11.30 -1.91
N THR A 621 8.52 11.45 -0.69
CA THR A 621 8.20 12.74 -0.08
C THR A 621 9.08 12.91 1.17
N VAL A 622 9.78 14.04 1.26
CA VAL A 622 10.58 14.40 2.44
C VAL A 622 10.00 15.69 3.02
N SER A 623 9.65 15.65 4.29
CA SER A 623 9.14 16.79 5.06
C SER A 623 10.16 17.23 6.10
N ARG A 624 10.39 18.55 6.19
CA ARG A 624 11.26 19.18 7.20
C ARG A 624 10.59 20.39 7.77
N LYS A 625 10.79 20.65 9.06
CA LYS A 625 10.27 21.81 9.78
C LYS A 625 11.36 22.86 9.92
N TYR A 626 11.01 24.10 9.59
CA TYR A 626 11.92 25.25 9.63
C TYR A 626 11.32 26.35 10.49
N SER A 627 12.20 27.12 11.17
CA SER A 627 11.89 28.42 11.72
C SER A 627 12.98 29.39 11.25
N THR A 628 12.62 30.28 10.36
CA THR A 628 13.59 31.13 9.64
C THR A 628 13.10 32.56 9.59
N THR A 629 14.05 33.53 9.72
CA THR A 629 13.78 34.96 9.60
C THR A 629 14.14 35.43 8.19
N TYR A 630 13.17 36.05 7.53
CA TYR A 630 13.29 36.57 6.19
C TYR A 630 13.33 38.12 6.23
N THR A 631 14.25 38.74 5.51
CA THR A 631 14.35 40.20 5.39
C THR A 631 13.29 40.69 4.41
N CYS A 632 12.46 41.64 4.85
CA CYS A 632 11.40 42.25 4.08
C CYS A 632 11.78 43.65 3.63
N GLN A 633 11.14 44.15 2.61
CA GLN A 633 11.27 45.55 2.16
C GLN A 633 9.90 46.21 2.25
N PHE A 634 9.64 46.87 3.41
CA PHE A 634 8.37 47.54 3.64
C PHE A 634 8.39 48.96 3.09
N ASP A 635 7.34 49.36 2.38
CA ASP A 635 7.10 50.73 2.01
C ASP A 635 6.14 51.38 3.02
N LEU A 636 6.70 52.17 3.91
CA LEU A 636 5.99 52.85 5.00
C LEU A 636 5.46 54.23 4.65
N THR A 637 5.47 54.62 3.33
CA THR A 637 5.03 55.94 2.89
C THR A 637 3.64 56.28 3.40
N LEU A 638 2.71 55.34 3.29
CA LEU A 638 1.32 55.51 3.72
C LEU A 638 1.04 55.14 5.19
N PHE A 639 2.08 54.85 5.97
CA PHE A 639 1.89 54.41 7.40
C PHE A 639 1.00 55.40 8.16
N PRO A 640 -0.02 54.92 8.90
CA PRO A 640 -0.39 53.54 9.22
C PRO A 640 -1.47 52.91 8.32
N PHE A 641 -1.75 53.50 7.16
CA PHE A 641 -2.81 53.01 6.25
C PHE A 641 -2.19 52.19 5.08
N ASP A 642 -1.04 51.56 5.35
CA ASP A 642 -0.22 50.87 4.36
C ASP A 642 -0.60 49.40 4.25
N ASP A 643 -0.63 48.87 3.04
CA ASP A 643 -0.65 47.43 2.74
C ASP A 643 0.77 47.00 2.36
N GLN A 644 1.27 45.94 3.05
CA GLN A 644 2.62 45.45 2.87
C GLN A 644 2.63 44.07 2.24
N HIS A 645 3.78 43.63 1.80
CA HIS A 645 4.01 42.22 1.45
C HIS A 645 5.45 41.85 1.79
N CYS A 646 5.62 40.60 2.18
CA CYS A 646 6.95 40.04 2.40
C CYS A 646 7.05 38.73 1.63
N ASP A 647 8.18 38.57 0.95
CA ASP A 647 8.44 37.41 0.11
C ASP A 647 9.42 36.45 0.79
N MET A 648 9.10 35.15 0.77
CA MET A 648 10.02 34.06 1.12
C MET A 648 10.59 33.51 -0.19
N HIS A 649 11.90 33.57 -0.38
CA HIS A 649 12.58 33.12 -1.59
C HIS A 649 13.32 31.83 -1.32
N LEU A 650 12.95 30.78 -2.06
CA LEU A 650 13.55 29.43 -1.99
C LEU A 650 14.15 29.07 -3.34
N GLN A 651 15.27 28.39 -3.34
CA GLN A 651 15.84 27.76 -4.53
C GLN A 651 16.14 26.28 -4.25
N VAL A 652 15.65 25.40 -5.12
CA VAL A 652 15.93 23.97 -5.03
C VAL A 652 17.16 23.67 -5.86
N VAL A 653 18.18 23.08 -5.23
CA VAL A 653 19.46 22.81 -5.88
C VAL A 653 19.90 21.36 -5.68
N SER A 654 20.68 20.84 -6.61
CA SER A 654 21.37 19.57 -6.51
C SER A 654 22.70 19.67 -7.25
N GLY A 655 23.69 20.22 -6.57
CA GLY A 655 25.00 20.50 -7.18
C GLY A 655 24.90 21.57 -8.26
N LEU A 656 24.34 21.23 -9.42
CA LEU A 656 24.12 22.14 -10.53
C LEU A 656 22.62 22.50 -10.64
N VAL A 657 22.33 23.77 -10.63
CA VAL A 657 20.97 24.35 -10.67
C VAL A 657 20.17 23.90 -11.90
N SER A 658 20.84 23.62 -12.99
CA SER A 658 20.22 23.28 -14.29
C SER A 658 19.50 21.92 -14.33
N PHE A 659 19.63 21.09 -13.28
CA PHE A 659 19.05 19.72 -13.30
C PHE A 659 17.69 19.61 -12.61
N LEU A 660 17.22 20.65 -11.91
CA LEU A 660 15.97 20.61 -11.15
C LEU A 660 14.98 21.65 -11.65
N GLU A 661 13.70 21.32 -11.55
CA GLU A 661 12.58 22.18 -11.94
C GLU A 661 11.45 22.04 -10.93
N VAL A 662 10.88 23.18 -10.52
CA VAL A 662 9.71 23.17 -9.63
C VAL A 662 8.47 22.81 -10.44
N HIS A 663 7.78 21.77 -10.00
CA HIS A 663 6.59 21.26 -10.70
C HIS A 663 5.39 22.20 -10.50
N PRO A 664 4.56 22.44 -11.52
CA PRO A 664 3.38 23.32 -11.41
C PRO A 664 2.35 22.96 -10.33
N ASN A 665 2.33 21.71 -9.88
CA ASN A 665 1.44 21.26 -8.80
C ASN A 665 1.93 21.65 -7.39
N SER A 666 3.02 22.44 -7.31
CA SER A 666 3.49 22.96 -6.03
C SER A 666 2.48 23.92 -5.41
N SER A 667 2.42 23.98 -4.08
CA SER A 667 1.36 24.71 -3.38
C SER A 667 1.86 25.32 -2.06
N VAL A 668 1.16 26.38 -1.62
CA VAL A 668 1.38 26.99 -0.32
C VAL A 668 0.06 26.95 0.45
N THR A 669 0.11 26.57 1.71
CA THR A 669 -1.05 26.59 2.61
C THR A 669 -0.67 27.28 3.91
N TYR A 670 -1.60 28.08 4.45
CA TYR A 670 -1.44 28.78 5.72
C TYR A 670 -2.42 28.23 6.75
N LEU A 671 -1.89 27.73 7.87
CA LEU A 671 -2.68 27.13 8.95
C LEU A 671 -2.75 28.02 10.21
N GLY A 672 -1.98 29.13 10.24
CA GLY A 672 -1.91 30.01 11.40
C GLY A 672 -3.11 30.97 11.54
N SER A 673 -3.03 31.87 12.52
CA SER A 673 -4.03 32.90 12.75
C SER A 673 -3.99 33.94 11.63
N LYS A 674 -5.11 34.26 11.01
CA LYS A 674 -5.23 35.27 9.97
C LYS A 674 -5.10 36.70 10.52
N THR A 675 -5.27 36.90 11.84
CA THR A 675 -5.08 38.18 12.52
C THR A 675 -3.87 38.09 13.44
N LEU A 676 -2.85 38.90 13.16
CA LEU A 676 -1.68 39.11 14.01
C LEU A 676 -1.90 40.36 14.85
N ASN A 677 -0.93 40.73 15.68
CA ASN A 677 -1.03 41.90 16.57
C ASN A 677 -1.18 43.20 15.79
N GLU A 678 -0.37 43.40 14.74
CA GLU A 678 -0.34 44.64 13.96
C GLU A 678 -0.91 44.47 12.54
N TYR A 679 -1.02 43.22 12.05
CA TYR A 679 -1.40 42.96 10.66
C TYR A 679 -2.50 41.90 10.57
N LYS A 680 -3.22 41.95 9.48
CA LYS A 680 -4.10 40.88 9.03
C LYS A 680 -3.48 40.28 7.76
N ILE A 681 -3.33 38.94 7.73
CA ILE A 681 -2.76 38.21 6.60
C ILE A 681 -3.82 38.13 5.50
N GLY A 682 -3.46 38.53 4.31
CA GLY A 682 -4.28 38.41 3.12
C GLY A 682 -4.23 37.00 2.52
N GLN A 683 -4.68 36.85 1.31
CA GLN A 683 -4.63 35.55 0.64
C GLN A 683 -3.21 35.30 0.12
N GLU A 684 -2.57 34.23 0.60
CA GLU A 684 -1.24 33.85 0.21
C GLU A 684 -1.15 33.49 -1.28
N MET A 685 -0.12 33.95 -1.95
CA MET A 685 0.14 33.67 -3.36
C MET A 685 1.53 33.08 -3.54
N MET A 686 1.59 31.94 -4.21
CA MET A 686 2.86 31.35 -4.63
C MET A 686 3.16 31.82 -6.06
N LEU A 687 4.24 32.53 -6.23
CA LEU A 687 4.72 32.95 -7.53
C LEU A 687 5.85 32.04 -7.97
N LEU A 688 5.62 31.25 -9.01
CA LEU A 688 6.65 30.48 -9.67
C LEU A 688 7.29 31.42 -10.72
N ASP A 689 8.46 31.90 -10.43
CA ASP A 689 9.20 32.77 -11.39
C ASP A 689 9.89 31.86 -12.42
N GLY A 690 9.06 31.18 -13.23
CA GLY A 690 9.53 30.22 -14.24
C GLY A 690 10.22 30.84 -15.46
N THR A 691 10.36 32.14 -15.48
CA THR A 691 10.93 32.84 -16.67
C THR A 691 12.45 32.97 -16.63
N ARG A 692 13.07 32.91 -15.45
CA ARG A 692 14.53 33.08 -15.32
C ARG A 692 15.24 31.85 -14.76
N ILE A 693 14.73 31.31 -13.67
CA ILE A 693 15.35 30.15 -12.99
C ILE A 693 14.26 29.13 -12.66
N PRO A 694 14.20 28.01 -13.37
CA PRO A 694 13.13 26.99 -13.14
C PRO A 694 13.10 26.37 -11.75
N SER A 695 14.17 26.50 -10.97
CA SER A 695 14.29 25.93 -9.63
C SER A 695 13.95 26.90 -8.50
N GLU A 696 13.52 28.16 -8.82
CA GLU A 696 13.21 29.17 -7.81
C GLU A 696 11.72 29.22 -7.49
N VAL A 697 11.41 29.38 -6.21
CA VAL A 697 10.05 29.54 -5.69
C VAL A 697 10.00 30.80 -4.84
N ARG A 698 9.05 31.67 -5.15
CA ARG A 698 8.75 32.86 -4.36
C ARG A 698 7.36 32.70 -3.73
N VAL A 699 7.31 32.78 -2.40
CA VAL A 699 6.06 32.76 -1.64
C VAL A 699 5.81 34.16 -1.12
N ARG A 700 4.78 34.83 -1.63
CA ARG A 700 4.39 36.20 -1.24
C ARG A 700 3.30 36.14 -0.17
N ILE A 701 3.52 36.83 0.95
CA ILE A 701 2.59 36.94 2.06
C ILE A 701 2.10 38.41 2.12
N PRO A 702 0.87 38.69 1.72
CA PRO A 702 0.30 40.05 1.83
C PRO A 702 -0.14 40.32 3.26
N LEU A 703 0.19 41.56 3.74
CA LEU A 703 0.01 42.01 5.12
C LEU A 703 -0.77 43.31 5.12
N ILE A 704 -2.01 43.30 5.58
CA ILE A 704 -2.89 44.47 5.70
C ILE A 704 -2.74 45.00 7.12
N ARG A 705 -2.28 46.26 7.29
CA ARG A 705 -2.03 46.85 8.62
C ARG A 705 -3.33 47.13 9.36
N LEU A 706 -3.37 46.82 10.68
CA LEU A 706 -4.44 47.15 11.60
C LEU A 706 -4.16 48.51 12.24
N TYR A 707 -4.68 49.57 11.67
CA TYR A 707 -4.38 50.97 12.02
C TYR A 707 -5.05 51.45 13.31
N GLY A 708 -5.91 50.68 13.96
CA GLY A 708 -6.66 51.08 15.17
C GLY A 708 -5.79 51.56 16.33
N HIS A 709 -4.68 50.87 16.58
CA HIS A 709 -3.69 51.26 17.61
C HIS A 709 -3.09 52.62 17.33
N SER A 710 -2.69 52.88 16.09
CA SER A 710 -2.09 54.17 15.68
C SER A 710 -3.10 55.30 15.78
N ILE A 711 -4.35 55.09 15.40
CA ILE A 711 -5.40 56.09 15.54
C ILE A 711 -5.56 56.47 17.01
N LEU A 712 -5.66 55.50 17.93
CA LEU A 712 -5.89 55.71 19.32
C LEU A 712 -4.70 56.40 20.05
N ASN A 713 -3.48 56.04 19.69
CA ASN A 713 -2.28 56.49 20.43
C ASN A 713 -1.59 57.70 19.80
N ILE A 714 -1.79 57.98 18.48
CA ILE A 714 -1.14 59.08 17.83
C ILE A 714 -2.14 60.12 17.35
N TYR A 715 -3.12 59.76 16.56
CA TYR A 715 -4.04 60.70 15.89
C TYR A 715 -5.01 61.34 16.86
N ILE A 716 -5.61 60.60 17.77
CA ILE A 716 -6.58 61.15 18.75
C ILE A 716 -5.88 62.11 19.74
N PRO A 717 -4.77 61.76 20.39
CA PRO A 717 -4.09 62.67 21.34
C PRO A 717 -3.59 63.95 20.66
N SER A 718 -2.97 63.83 19.49
CA SER A 718 -2.47 64.96 18.73
C SER A 718 -3.61 65.92 18.26
N LEU A 719 -4.73 65.36 17.86
CA LEU A 719 -5.93 66.09 17.48
C LEU A 719 -6.49 66.89 18.70
N ILE A 720 -6.60 66.23 19.85
CA ILE A 720 -7.02 66.86 21.09
C ILE A 720 -6.09 68.08 21.43
N LEU A 721 -4.78 67.87 21.27
CA LEU A 721 -3.80 68.92 21.56
C LEU A 721 -3.91 70.13 20.62
N ILE A 722 -4.20 69.91 19.34
CA ILE A 722 -4.47 70.96 18.36
C ILE A 722 -5.75 71.73 18.77
N ILE A 723 -6.80 71.01 19.16
CA ILE A 723 -8.05 71.59 19.56
C ILE A 723 -7.84 72.45 20.83
N ILE A 724 -7.09 71.98 21.81
CA ILE A 724 -6.71 72.74 23.00
C ILE A 724 -5.95 73.98 22.59
N SER A 725 -4.92 73.86 21.72
CA SER A 725 -4.17 75.02 21.20
C SER A 725 -5.05 76.02 20.46
N TYR A 726 -5.95 75.54 19.60
CA TYR A 726 -6.91 76.40 18.89
C TYR A 726 -7.82 77.12 19.87
N LEU A 727 -8.32 76.45 20.94
CA LEU A 727 -9.25 77.02 21.92
C LEU A 727 -8.57 78.16 22.72
N THR A 728 -7.24 78.18 22.85
CA THR A 728 -6.53 79.31 23.50
C THR A 728 -6.74 80.64 22.77
N LEU A 729 -7.10 80.67 21.48
CA LEU A 729 -7.43 81.90 20.72
C LEU A 729 -8.77 82.51 21.21
N PHE A 730 -9.58 81.79 21.95
CA PHE A 730 -10.85 82.26 22.47
C PHE A 730 -10.75 82.83 23.91
N PHE A 731 -9.56 82.65 24.54
CA PHE A 731 -9.35 83.25 25.87
C PHE A 731 -9.23 84.79 25.75
N ARG A 732 -9.61 85.54 26.80
CA ARG A 732 -9.55 87.03 26.84
C ARG A 732 -8.10 87.49 26.61
N THR A 733 -7.94 88.61 25.86
CA THR A 733 -6.63 89.13 25.40
C THR A 733 -5.69 89.54 26.51
N HIS A 734 -6.21 89.96 27.68
CA HIS A 734 -5.38 90.44 28.79
C HIS A 734 -4.75 89.29 29.57
N PHE A 735 -5.11 87.97 29.29
CA PHE A 735 -4.48 86.82 29.93
C PHE A 735 -3.42 86.15 29.00
N PHE A 736 -2.43 86.94 28.54
CA PHE A 736 -1.41 86.49 27.62
C PHE A 736 -0.65 85.32 28.17
N ASP A 737 -0.21 85.38 29.50
CA ASP A 737 0.53 84.33 30.14
C ASP A 737 -0.20 82.96 30.08
N LEU A 738 -1.50 82.96 30.31
CA LEU A 738 -2.32 81.76 30.26
C LEU A 738 -2.41 81.20 28.85
N ARG A 739 -2.65 82.11 27.85
CA ARG A 739 -2.71 81.73 26.43
C ARG A 739 -1.40 81.07 25.95
N ILE A 740 -0.25 81.70 26.22
CA ILE A 740 1.04 81.26 25.75
C ILE A 740 1.47 80.00 26.50
N MET A 741 1.22 79.92 27.81
CA MET A 741 1.57 78.70 28.62
C MET A 741 0.80 77.48 28.09
N ALA A 742 -0.49 77.59 27.87
CA ALA A 742 -1.29 76.47 27.37
C ALA A 742 -0.86 76.04 25.94
N ALA A 743 -0.55 76.98 25.05
CA ALA A 743 -0.08 76.67 23.71
C ALA A 743 1.34 76.08 23.72
N LEU A 744 2.28 76.58 24.59
CA LEU A 744 3.62 76.01 24.73
C LEU A 744 3.62 74.60 25.33
N THR A 745 2.74 74.36 26.31
CA THR A 745 2.59 73.01 26.88
C THR A 745 2.04 72.03 25.83
N SER A 746 1.07 72.44 24.99
CA SER A 746 0.56 71.64 23.86
C SER A 746 1.68 71.34 22.90
N LEU A 747 2.50 72.35 22.56
CA LEU A 747 3.64 72.19 21.63
C LEU A 747 4.67 71.18 22.18
N LEU A 748 4.99 71.29 23.47
CA LEU A 748 5.95 70.41 24.14
C LEU A 748 5.44 68.95 24.07
N VAL A 749 4.17 68.72 24.42
CA VAL A 749 3.57 67.37 24.41
C VAL A 749 3.53 66.85 22.95
N LEU A 750 3.21 67.71 21.97
CA LEU A 750 3.24 67.27 20.57
C LEU A 750 4.64 66.89 20.12
N ALA A 751 5.67 67.67 20.54
CA ALA A 751 7.06 67.34 20.20
C ALA A 751 7.48 65.99 20.83
N THR A 752 7.07 65.71 22.07
CA THR A 752 7.35 64.42 22.69
C THR A 752 6.60 63.27 22.02
N LEU A 753 5.37 63.46 21.63
CA LEU A 753 4.61 62.45 20.84
C LEU A 753 5.28 62.20 19.47
N PHE A 754 5.79 63.22 18.81
CA PHE A 754 6.52 63.11 17.55
C PHE A 754 7.80 62.28 17.72
N ALA A 755 8.60 62.56 18.78
CA ALA A 755 9.81 61.79 19.06
C ALA A 755 9.48 60.31 19.38
N GLN A 756 8.46 60.05 20.20
CA GLN A 756 8.03 58.70 20.58
C GLN A 756 7.53 57.91 19.35
N ALA A 757 6.74 58.55 18.46
CA ALA A 757 6.26 57.91 17.24
C ALA A 757 7.41 57.60 16.26
N SER A 758 8.41 58.53 16.19
CA SER A 758 9.58 58.34 15.34
C SER A 758 10.47 57.19 15.82
N ASP A 759 10.64 57.03 17.14
CA ASP A 759 11.47 55.96 17.75
C ASP A 759 10.84 54.58 17.61
N SER A 760 9.51 54.50 17.50
CA SER A 760 8.79 53.23 17.34
C SER A 760 8.77 52.69 15.96
N LEU A 761 9.35 53.40 14.95
CA LEU A 761 9.32 53.01 13.55
C LEU A 761 10.74 53.01 12.97
N PRO A 762 10.99 52.24 11.90
CA PRO A 762 12.30 52.24 11.25
C PRO A 762 12.61 53.61 10.68
N GLN A 763 13.91 53.97 10.72
CA GLN A 763 14.40 55.23 10.12
C GLN A 763 14.37 55.12 8.58
N THR A 764 13.61 55.99 7.97
CA THR A 764 13.45 56.03 6.51
C THR A 764 13.96 57.35 5.97
N SER A 765 14.42 57.37 4.70
CA SER A 765 14.86 58.58 4.01
C SER A 765 13.70 59.41 3.43
N TYR A 766 12.50 58.92 3.54
CA TYR A 766 11.26 59.56 3.04
C TYR A 766 10.30 59.83 4.21
N PHE A 767 9.38 60.76 4.01
CA PHE A 767 8.37 61.10 5.03
C PHE A 767 7.22 60.11 4.99
N LYS A 768 6.87 59.59 6.17
CA LYS A 768 5.67 58.75 6.37
C LYS A 768 4.45 59.65 6.56
N MET A 769 3.26 59.16 6.25
CA MET A 769 2.02 59.93 6.48
C MET A 769 1.86 60.37 7.93
N VAL A 770 2.27 59.54 8.88
CA VAL A 770 2.22 59.91 10.30
C VAL A 770 3.19 61.05 10.63
N ASP A 771 4.35 61.12 9.98
CA ASP A 771 5.32 62.23 10.17
C ASP A 771 4.73 63.55 9.63
N ILE A 772 4.10 63.51 8.45
CA ILE A 772 3.42 64.66 7.84
C ILE A 772 2.29 65.16 8.77
N TRP A 773 1.50 64.24 9.34
CA TRP A 773 0.44 64.57 10.28
C TRP A 773 1.01 65.29 11.51
N LEU A 774 1.98 64.67 12.19
CA LEU A 774 2.55 65.21 13.43
C LEU A 774 3.31 66.53 13.19
N LEU A 775 4.06 66.65 12.11
CA LEU A 775 4.73 67.91 11.71
C LEU A 775 3.71 68.99 11.48
N PHE A 776 2.61 68.69 10.77
CA PHE A 776 1.51 69.62 10.59
C PHE A 776 0.94 70.10 11.93
N CYS A 777 0.72 69.17 12.87
CA CYS A 777 0.21 69.48 14.22
C CYS A 777 1.18 70.45 14.98
N VAL A 778 2.46 70.16 14.93
CA VAL A 778 3.52 71.03 15.51
C VAL A 778 3.50 72.42 14.86
N MET A 779 3.47 72.50 13.54
CA MET A 779 3.46 73.76 12.80
C MET A 779 2.20 74.59 13.05
N MET A 780 1.05 73.96 13.19
CA MET A 780 -0.23 74.63 13.50
C MET A 780 -0.21 75.19 14.92
N THR A 781 0.33 74.46 15.90
CA THR A 781 0.47 74.90 17.27
C THR A 781 1.45 76.09 17.33
N PHE A 782 2.57 75.99 16.60
CA PHE A 782 3.54 77.08 16.50
C PHE A 782 2.90 78.34 15.86
N LEU A 783 2.11 78.18 14.82
CA LEU A 783 1.36 79.31 14.18
C LEU A 783 0.41 79.99 15.18
N VAL A 784 -0.29 79.21 16.06
CA VAL A 784 -1.16 79.76 17.11
C VAL A 784 -0.30 80.61 18.08
N ILE A 785 0.89 80.12 18.45
CA ILE A 785 1.82 80.88 19.30
C ILE A 785 2.19 82.22 18.66
N ILE A 786 2.53 82.22 17.33
CA ILE A 786 2.82 83.43 16.59
C ILE A 786 1.65 84.43 16.65
N PHE A 787 0.42 83.90 16.43
CA PHE A 787 -0.75 84.77 16.55
C PHE A 787 -0.95 85.33 17.97
N HIS A 788 -0.65 84.59 19.01
CA HIS A 788 -0.73 85.10 20.36
C HIS A 788 0.27 86.24 20.57
N ILE A 789 1.47 86.11 20.11
CA ILE A 789 2.49 87.15 20.19
C ILE A 789 2.05 88.40 19.43
N LEU A 790 1.51 88.24 18.18
CA LEU A 790 1.05 89.33 17.39
C LEU A 790 -0.16 90.04 18.02
N ILE A 791 -1.12 89.30 18.60
CA ILE A 791 -2.28 89.85 19.27
C ILE A 791 -1.86 90.62 20.52
N ASP A 792 -0.95 90.06 21.33
CA ASP A 792 -0.43 90.75 22.53
C ASP A 792 0.32 92.04 22.20
N LYS A 793 1.18 92.00 21.16
CA LYS A 793 1.85 93.19 20.68
C LYS A 793 0.87 94.27 20.28
N ARG A 794 -0.21 93.90 19.58
CA ARG A 794 -1.28 94.83 19.21
C ARG A 794 -2.05 95.36 20.39
N PHE A 795 -2.44 94.48 21.34
CA PHE A 795 -3.11 94.88 22.56
C PHE A 795 -2.30 95.85 23.39
N SER A 796 -1.01 95.61 23.52
CA SER A 796 -0.07 96.53 24.21
C SER A 796 0.03 97.92 23.53
N GLN A 797 0.07 97.93 22.16
CA GLN A 797 0.06 99.17 21.39
C GLN A 797 -1.22 100.02 21.55
N GLU A 798 -2.37 99.33 21.42
CA GLU A 798 -3.72 100.00 21.65
C GLU A 798 -3.91 100.48 23.08
N THR A 799 -3.34 99.82 24.09
CA THR A 799 -3.37 100.20 25.49
C THR A 799 -2.50 101.39 25.74
N GLN A 800 -1.29 101.45 25.10
CA GLN A 800 -0.38 102.62 25.18
C GLN A 800 -0.98 103.85 24.51
N VAL A 801 -1.62 103.71 23.37
CA VAL A 801 -2.28 104.80 22.66
C VAL A 801 -3.44 105.34 23.47
N LYS A 802 -4.20 104.59 24.25
CA LYS A 802 -5.26 105.03 25.12
C LYS A 802 -4.77 105.75 26.38
N ASN A 803 -3.51 105.59 26.76
CA ASN A 803 -2.94 106.17 27.98
C ASN A 803 -2.05 107.43 27.74
N VAL A 804 -1.85 107.81 26.50
CA VAL A 804 -1.05 109.06 26.15
C VAL A 804 -2.00 110.26 26.00
N SER A 805 -1.95 111.21 26.92
CA SER A 805 -2.64 112.52 26.78
C SER A 805 -1.99 113.28 25.72
N PHE A 806 -2.79 113.79 24.80
CA PHE A 806 -2.34 114.50 23.56
C PHE A 806 -1.64 115.87 23.83
N SER A 807 -0.47 116.07 23.31
CA SER A 807 0.08 117.30 22.94
C SER A 807 0.39 117.24 21.43
N PRO A 808 -0.30 118.02 20.53
CA PRO A 808 -0.22 117.77 19.12
C PRO A 808 0.99 118.52 18.50
N ASP A 809 1.99 117.80 18.12
CA ASP A 809 3.02 118.36 17.22
C ASP A 809 2.68 117.93 15.78
N ARG A 810 2.70 118.92 14.84
CA ARG A 810 2.16 118.72 13.49
C ARG A 810 2.88 117.68 12.61
N LYS A 811 4.11 117.34 12.96
CA LYS A 811 4.89 116.33 12.19
C LYS A 811 4.54 114.89 12.64
N THR A 812 4.12 114.68 13.86
CA THR A 812 3.68 113.40 14.35
C THR A 812 2.31 113.02 13.83
N MET A 813 1.45 113.94 13.51
CA MET A 813 0.09 113.65 12.99
C MET A 813 0.09 113.06 11.61
N PHE A 814 1.09 113.47 10.71
CA PHE A 814 1.11 112.94 9.31
C PHE A 814 1.62 111.51 9.29
N ASN A 815 2.58 111.18 10.14
CA ASN A 815 3.09 109.80 10.25
C ASN A 815 2.05 108.83 10.92
N MET A 816 1.32 109.40 11.91
CA MET A 816 0.28 108.57 12.58
C MET A 816 -0.90 108.29 11.66
N TYR A 817 -1.25 109.18 10.72
CA TYR A 817 -2.32 108.97 9.73
C TYR A 817 -1.97 107.85 8.75
N PHE A 818 -0.71 107.81 8.31
CA PHE A 818 -0.29 106.77 7.42
C PHE A 818 -0.13 105.39 8.07
N GLU A 819 0.33 105.45 9.34
CA GLU A 819 0.41 104.18 10.15
C GLU A 819 -1.01 103.64 10.50
N LYS A 820 -1.99 104.53 10.78
CA LYS A 820 -3.35 104.17 11.08
C LYS A 820 -4.14 103.62 9.90
N ALA A 821 -3.77 104.00 8.69
CA ALA A 821 -4.39 103.52 7.46
C ALA A 821 -3.90 102.13 7.07
N ALA A 822 -2.73 101.64 7.63
CA ALA A 822 -2.13 100.33 7.35
C ALA A 822 -2.27 99.25 8.46
N THR A 823 -2.93 99.58 9.53
CA THR A 823 -3.01 98.65 10.70
C THR A 823 -4.41 98.20 10.92
N MET A 824 -4.61 96.83 10.90
CA MET A 824 -5.87 96.13 11.27
C MET A 824 -6.22 96.33 12.73
N SER A 825 -7.52 96.42 13.07
CA SER A 825 -8.00 96.49 14.44
C SER A 825 -7.72 95.15 15.18
N LEU A 826 -7.62 95.20 16.50
CA LEU A 826 -7.40 93.95 17.33
C LEU A 826 -8.46 92.93 17.08
N GLU A 827 -9.73 93.31 16.96
CA GLU A 827 -10.85 92.39 16.68
C GLU A 827 -10.71 91.67 15.33
N THR A 828 -10.29 92.40 14.29
CA THR A 828 -10.08 91.81 12.97
C THR A 828 -8.86 90.92 12.96
N LEU A 829 -7.82 91.20 13.72
CA LEU A 829 -6.65 90.33 13.84
C LEU A 829 -7.01 88.99 14.58
N GLU A 830 -7.78 89.07 15.66
CA GLU A 830 -8.26 87.88 16.34
C GLU A 830 -9.21 87.04 15.45
N PHE A 831 -10.11 87.69 14.76
CA PHE A 831 -11.02 86.98 13.82
C PHE A 831 -10.21 86.32 12.71
N LEU A 832 -9.24 87.03 12.14
CA LEU A 832 -8.38 86.52 11.06
C LEU A 832 -7.52 85.35 11.57
N ALA A 833 -6.95 85.40 12.79
CA ALA A 833 -6.18 84.31 13.35
C ALA A 833 -7.04 83.05 13.48
N LYS A 834 -8.25 83.15 14.04
CA LYS A 834 -9.24 82.04 14.14
C LYS A 834 -9.57 81.49 12.79
N ALA A 835 -9.90 82.34 11.82
CA ALA A 835 -10.31 81.91 10.47
C ALA A 835 -9.16 81.23 9.70
N ILE A 836 -7.93 81.81 9.78
CA ILE A 836 -6.78 81.24 9.08
C ILE A 836 -6.43 79.84 9.63
N VAL A 837 -6.34 79.73 10.98
CA VAL A 837 -5.98 78.47 11.61
C VAL A 837 -7.02 77.40 11.27
N PHE A 838 -8.32 77.74 11.34
CA PHE A 838 -9.42 76.81 11.01
C PHE A 838 -9.38 76.42 9.51
N ALA A 839 -9.23 77.40 8.61
CA ALA A 839 -9.19 77.14 7.16
C ALA A 839 -8.00 76.26 6.78
N LEU A 840 -6.81 76.57 7.31
CA LEU A 840 -5.61 75.70 7.07
C LEU A 840 -5.83 74.29 7.56
N PHE A 841 -6.43 74.09 8.74
CA PHE A 841 -6.72 72.78 9.28
C PHE A 841 -7.70 72.02 8.38
N VAL A 842 -8.78 72.65 7.94
CA VAL A 842 -9.80 72.03 7.05
C VAL A 842 -9.16 71.65 5.70
N VAL A 843 -8.42 72.58 5.08
CA VAL A 843 -7.73 72.28 3.79
C VAL A 843 -6.76 71.11 3.94
N PHE A 844 -5.98 71.10 5.03
CA PHE A 844 -5.05 69.99 5.27
C PHE A 844 -5.80 68.65 5.48
N ILE A 845 -6.86 68.64 6.28
CA ILE A 845 -7.61 67.38 6.52
C ILE A 845 -8.16 66.83 5.18
N ILE A 846 -8.73 67.69 4.34
CA ILE A 846 -9.28 67.28 3.04
C ILE A 846 -8.12 66.68 2.18
N THR A 847 -6.99 67.39 2.04
CA THR A 847 -5.84 66.89 1.22
C THR A 847 -5.29 65.61 1.81
N TYR A 848 -5.17 65.48 3.14
CA TYR A 848 -4.61 64.34 3.82
C TYR A 848 -5.52 63.09 3.59
N VAL A 849 -6.81 63.25 3.71
CA VAL A 849 -7.78 62.17 3.49
C VAL A 849 -7.77 61.74 1.99
N VAL A 850 -7.69 62.68 1.07
CA VAL A 850 -7.63 62.37 -0.36
C VAL A 850 -6.37 61.55 -0.67
N ILE A 851 -5.20 61.92 -0.09
CA ILE A 851 -3.95 61.14 -0.31
C ILE A 851 -4.08 59.71 0.24
N ILE A 852 -4.78 59.51 1.37
CA ILE A 852 -4.99 58.16 1.93
C ILE A 852 -5.92 57.32 1.06
N LEU A 853 -6.93 57.96 0.42
CA LEU A 853 -7.93 57.22 -0.37
C LEU A 853 -7.51 56.95 -1.83
N VAL A 854 -6.53 57.68 -2.35
CA VAL A 854 -5.92 57.48 -3.70
C VAL A 854 -4.78 56.47 -3.64
#